data_90527214fd001d1b0ef989ea94d43e12
#
_entry.id   90527214fd001d1b0ef989ea94d43e12
#
_cell.length_a   1.000
_cell.length_b   1.000
_cell.length_c   1.000
_cell.angle_alpha   90.00
_cell.angle_beta   90.00
_cell.angle_gamma   90.00
#
_symmetry.space_group_name_H-M   'P 1'
#
loop_
_entity.id
_entity.type
_entity.pdbx_description
1 polymer ?
#
loop_
_entity_poly.entity_id
_entity_poly.type
_entity_poly.pdbx_seq_one_letter_code
_entity_poly.pdbx_strand_id
1 'polypeptide(L)'
;MDGRNARKEVAMAITTTHQQDTALFVAAFFDEMVRWGVREVVVSPGSRSTALAMAAYELEQRRPQDLRVYVDIDERGAAFLGLGLAKASGRPVALVCTSGTALANYYPAVIEAETSRVPLIVLSGDRPPQLQGLGAPQTTDQLKAYGSHVRSFRAMPTPRGRDRDIAFARQAAREAVLAALGPTATLAPYREPAPAKEGLRESATTGVLEGTDSAVAAASLGKHAAVSAGSGSAALPMDPAATVALPMDPAATVAMPANSAIADAPADAPARDAADDFVGAAAEEADSFQPVFFNEAGDIVNYNPNVQVASRACMHLAGPVHVNFPFDAPLKPDFAGADLQAMQRAARDCFALGARNASIAAKDGALLDLGPLVGPAGTLSQASVEAIERLLWKRPSLVFAGEGSCETVAEAEEILAWARKLSLPVLADPLSGLRSIDDPLIIDNYDNLCARADCPVPEVVIRFGRYPVSKSATALLERVRPVSLAVDVAETRDFNAATDVFVGTTPLGFVRSGWRAEGRKAQHRFADAWVALNDEARLRILAVEWDGVATHDSEAAEGAYVRSLLELAPEGSCLFSANSMSIRAVDTFYVKDGKPLAVMANRGQNGIDGVVSTAVGVAQHFAQTTFLTGDFTLLHDLSGLALQREMLLQRRGPAGTPSLVIVLLNNNGGAIFDMLPQASADPYFERLFLAPQDVRFTEAAAAFGIPSASVHTVGAFRSAYEQFLGTPGISLIEVALPLRGVRDRYAPYQR
;
A
#
# COMPACT_ATOMS: atom_id res chain seq x y z
N MET A 1 5.53 -64.88 34.10
CA MET A 1 6.11 -63.60 34.62
C MET A 1 6.88 -62.97 33.50
N ASP A 2 6.67 -61.68 33.26
CA ASP A 2 7.35 -60.79 32.33
C ASP A 2 6.67 -60.50 30.99
N GLY A 3 5.48 -59.97 31.10
CA GLY A 3 4.84 -59.30 29.98
C GLY A 3 4.26 -57.91 30.29
N ARG A 4 4.58 -57.37 31.49
CA ARG A 4 3.99 -56.11 31.98
C ARG A 4 4.96 -54.93 32.13
N ASN A 5 6.26 -55.15 31.96
CA ASN A 5 7.25 -54.06 32.09
C ASN A 5 7.65 -53.37 30.77
N ALA A 6 7.32 -53.94 29.62
CA ALA A 6 7.69 -53.32 28.33
C ALA A 6 6.71 -52.23 27.82
N ARG A 7 5.64 -51.92 28.56
CA ARG A 7 4.66 -50.85 28.20
C ARG A 7 4.71 -49.60 29.04
N LYS A 8 5.69 -49.49 29.95
CA LYS A 8 5.88 -48.30 30.79
C LYS A 8 6.98 -47.33 30.36
N GLU A 9 7.70 -47.61 29.28
CA GLU A 9 8.78 -46.75 28.79
C GLU A 9 8.40 -45.84 27.63
N VAL A 10 7.14 -45.79 27.22
CA VAL A 10 6.72 -44.99 26.06
C VAL A 10 5.73 -43.89 26.44
N ALA A 11 5.93 -43.22 27.54
CA ALA A 11 5.20 -41.98 27.83
C ALA A 11 5.92 -41.17 28.91
N MET A 12 7.17 -40.87 28.71
CA MET A 12 7.73 -39.68 29.28
C MET A 12 7.22 -38.53 28.41
N ALA A 13 6.01 -38.08 28.69
CA ALA A 13 5.50 -36.84 28.12
C ALA A 13 6.49 -35.76 28.54
N ILE A 14 7.26 -35.25 27.58
CA ILE A 14 8.08 -34.05 27.77
C ILE A 14 7.09 -32.98 28.20
N THR A 15 7.07 -32.64 29.49
CA THR A 15 6.23 -31.54 29.98
C THR A 15 6.92 -30.26 29.56
N THR A 16 6.49 -29.69 28.43
CA THR A 16 6.95 -28.40 27.97
C THR A 16 6.51 -27.31 28.95
N THR A 17 7.35 -26.29 29.11
CA THR A 17 6.97 -25.11 29.89
C THR A 17 6.01 -24.23 29.10
N HIS A 18 5.23 -23.39 29.78
CA HIS A 18 4.36 -22.41 29.07
C HIS A 18 5.15 -21.51 28.08
N GLN A 19 6.40 -21.18 28.39
CA GLN A 19 7.27 -20.39 27.51
C GLN A 19 7.67 -21.17 26.25
N GLN A 20 7.92 -22.47 26.37
CA GLN A 20 8.19 -23.36 25.25
C GLN A 20 6.93 -23.57 24.38
N ASP A 21 5.78 -23.76 25.02
CA ASP A 21 4.49 -23.87 24.35
C ASP A 21 4.20 -22.62 23.51
N THR A 22 4.43 -21.44 24.10
CA THR A 22 4.29 -20.15 23.40
C THR A 22 5.27 -20.07 22.23
N ALA A 23 6.54 -20.46 22.44
CA ALA A 23 7.54 -20.45 21.37
C ALA A 23 7.15 -21.34 20.19
N LEU A 24 6.69 -22.57 20.45
CA LEU A 24 6.25 -23.52 19.42
C LEU A 24 5.04 -22.98 18.65
N PHE A 25 4.06 -22.43 19.36
CA PHE A 25 2.81 -21.94 18.77
C PHE A 25 3.05 -20.76 17.81
N VAL A 26 3.80 -19.74 18.27
CA VAL A 26 4.08 -18.56 17.43
C VAL A 26 5.06 -18.88 16.29
N ALA A 27 6.06 -19.74 16.54
CA ALA A 27 6.98 -20.18 15.48
C ALA A 27 6.26 -20.94 14.37
N ALA A 28 5.30 -21.81 14.72
CA ALA A 28 4.48 -22.51 13.73
C ALA A 28 3.63 -21.55 12.89
N PHE A 29 3.08 -20.51 13.50
CA PHE A 29 2.30 -19.49 12.82
C PHE A 29 3.17 -18.71 11.80
N PHE A 30 4.33 -18.22 12.22
CA PHE A 30 5.24 -17.48 11.33
C PHE A 30 5.85 -18.36 10.23
N ASP A 31 6.27 -19.59 10.56
CA ASP A 31 6.78 -20.54 9.54
C ASP A 31 5.74 -20.78 8.45
N GLU A 32 4.47 -20.96 8.83
CA GLU A 32 3.39 -21.14 7.87
C GLU A 32 3.14 -19.88 7.03
N MET A 33 3.13 -18.67 7.63
CA MET A 33 3.01 -17.42 6.86
C MET A 33 4.11 -17.28 5.81
N VAL A 34 5.36 -17.61 6.17
CA VAL A 34 6.50 -17.56 5.24
C VAL A 34 6.32 -18.58 4.12
N ARG A 35 5.83 -19.79 4.42
CA ARG A 35 5.50 -20.81 3.40
C ARG A 35 4.48 -20.32 2.39
N TRP A 36 3.56 -19.45 2.83
CA TRP A 36 2.49 -18.88 2.00
C TRP A 36 2.81 -17.50 1.43
N GLY A 37 4.08 -17.09 1.43
CA GLY A 37 4.57 -15.94 0.68
C GLY A 37 4.79 -14.65 1.45
N VAL A 38 4.54 -14.60 2.77
CA VAL A 38 4.96 -13.47 3.60
C VAL A 38 6.49 -13.43 3.63
N ARG A 39 7.06 -12.26 3.36
CA ARG A 39 8.52 -12.03 3.32
C ARG A 39 8.97 -10.90 4.23
N GLU A 40 8.03 -10.15 4.76
CA GLU A 40 8.29 -8.92 5.48
C GLU A 40 7.36 -8.80 6.67
N VAL A 41 7.93 -8.38 7.79
CA VAL A 41 7.22 -8.15 9.06
C VAL A 41 7.65 -6.81 9.60
N VAL A 42 6.70 -5.95 9.92
CA VAL A 42 6.94 -4.69 10.62
C VAL A 42 6.54 -4.85 12.07
N VAL A 43 7.44 -4.53 12.98
CA VAL A 43 7.25 -4.67 14.42
C VAL A 43 7.22 -3.31 15.08
N SER A 44 6.10 -2.99 15.76
CA SER A 44 6.06 -1.90 16.73
C SER A 44 6.34 -2.45 18.12
N PRO A 45 7.41 -1.99 18.79
CA PRO A 45 7.86 -2.54 20.06
C PRO A 45 6.81 -2.43 21.17
N GLY A 46 6.60 -3.51 21.90
CA GLY A 46 5.68 -3.50 23.03
C GLY A 46 5.69 -4.81 23.82
N SER A 47 5.33 -4.73 25.10
CA SER A 47 5.42 -5.87 26.01
C SER A 47 4.52 -7.04 25.61
N ARG A 48 3.27 -6.78 25.22
CA ARG A 48 2.30 -7.86 24.95
C ARG A 48 2.53 -8.53 23.59
N SER A 49 3.28 -7.90 22.68
CA SER A 49 3.70 -8.48 21.40
C SER A 49 5.06 -9.20 21.46
N THR A 50 5.68 -9.34 22.63
CA THR A 50 7.01 -9.93 22.81
C THR A 50 7.16 -11.27 22.08
N ALA A 51 6.21 -12.17 22.25
CA ALA A 51 6.28 -13.50 21.63
C ALA A 51 6.25 -13.43 20.09
N LEU A 52 5.41 -12.57 19.54
CA LEU A 52 5.32 -12.37 18.08
C LEU A 52 6.58 -11.73 17.52
N ALA A 53 7.06 -10.66 18.17
CA ALA A 53 8.27 -9.95 17.74
C ALA A 53 9.51 -10.85 17.78
N MET A 54 9.70 -11.60 18.87
CA MET A 54 10.81 -12.53 19.00
C MET A 54 10.72 -13.69 17.99
N ALA A 55 9.53 -14.22 17.70
CA ALA A 55 9.37 -15.28 16.71
C ALA A 55 9.74 -14.81 15.30
N ALA A 56 9.31 -13.59 14.92
CA ALA A 56 9.69 -13.00 13.64
C ALA A 56 11.21 -12.83 13.53
N TYR A 57 11.84 -12.27 14.58
CA TYR A 57 13.29 -12.05 14.61
C TYR A 57 14.08 -13.37 14.59
N GLU A 58 13.69 -14.36 15.39
CA GLU A 58 14.33 -15.69 15.38
C GLU A 58 14.25 -16.36 14.02
N LEU A 59 13.13 -16.19 13.30
CA LEU A 59 12.99 -16.74 11.96
C LEU A 59 13.88 -16.01 10.95
N GLU A 60 13.96 -14.68 11.02
CA GLU A 60 14.88 -13.89 10.20
C GLU A 60 16.32 -14.31 10.41
N GLN A 61 16.78 -14.48 11.68
CA GLN A 61 18.14 -14.90 11.98
C GLN A 61 18.48 -16.30 11.43
N ARG A 62 17.48 -17.19 11.41
CA ARG A 62 17.65 -18.56 10.91
C ARG A 62 17.50 -18.67 9.39
N ARG A 63 16.72 -17.78 8.79
CA ARG A 63 16.32 -17.81 7.38
C ARG A 63 16.31 -16.39 6.79
N PRO A 64 17.47 -15.69 6.76
CA PRO A 64 17.53 -14.27 6.38
C PRO A 64 17.17 -14.01 4.91
N GLN A 65 17.18 -15.04 4.07
CA GLN A 65 16.71 -14.96 2.67
C GLN A 65 15.20 -15.07 2.54
N ASP A 66 14.49 -15.58 3.57
CA ASP A 66 13.07 -15.87 3.49
C ASP A 66 12.21 -14.82 4.19
N LEU A 67 12.74 -14.14 5.21
CA LEU A 67 12.01 -13.14 5.99
C LEU A 67 12.91 -11.97 6.34
N ARG A 68 12.31 -10.77 6.37
CA ARG A 68 12.90 -9.53 6.89
C ARG A 68 12.01 -8.93 7.95
N VAL A 69 12.63 -8.38 8.97
CA VAL A 69 11.97 -7.68 10.08
C VAL A 69 12.37 -6.22 10.06
N TYR A 70 11.38 -5.34 10.08
CA TYR A 70 11.54 -3.89 10.20
C TYR A 70 11.01 -3.46 11.56
N VAL A 71 11.58 -2.43 12.14
CA VAL A 71 11.16 -1.91 13.45
C VAL A 71 10.82 -0.42 13.34
N ASP A 72 9.61 -0.06 13.74
CA ASP A 72 9.18 1.33 13.86
C ASP A 72 8.45 1.54 15.18
N ILE A 73 8.79 2.62 15.89
CA ILE A 73 8.23 2.94 17.21
C ILE A 73 6.88 3.66 17.14
N ASP A 74 6.58 4.32 16.01
CA ASP A 74 5.29 4.93 15.73
C ASP A 74 4.41 3.92 15.03
N GLU A 75 3.39 3.41 15.70
CA GLU A 75 2.51 2.38 15.13
C GLU A 75 1.83 2.87 13.84
N ARG A 76 1.43 4.12 13.76
CA ARG A 76 0.87 4.66 12.53
C ARG A 76 1.88 4.59 11.39
N GLY A 77 3.09 5.07 11.60
CA GLY A 77 4.19 4.97 10.64
C GLY A 77 4.49 3.52 10.27
N ALA A 78 4.59 2.62 11.25
CA ALA A 78 4.81 1.19 11.06
C ALA A 78 3.79 0.55 10.12
N ALA A 79 2.50 0.86 10.29
CA ALA A 79 1.45 0.31 9.46
C ALA A 79 1.52 0.84 8.02
N PHE A 80 1.85 2.10 7.83
CA PHE A 80 2.07 2.69 6.52
C PHE A 80 3.39 2.23 5.87
N LEU A 81 4.43 1.96 6.65
CA LEU A 81 5.64 1.28 6.16
C LEU A 81 5.26 -0.09 5.57
N GLY A 82 4.48 -0.88 6.31
CA GLY A 82 3.97 -2.17 5.84
C GLY A 82 3.09 -2.05 4.60
N LEU A 83 2.28 -1.00 4.51
CA LEU A 83 1.48 -0.68 3.30
C LEU A 83 2.39 -0.47 2.09
N GLY A 84 3.47 0.29 2.24
CA GLY A 84 4.44 0.56 1.17
C GLY A 84 5.17 -0.70 0.71
N LEU A 85 5.63 -1.52 1.67
CA LEU A 85 6.24 -2.82 1.41
C LEU A 85 5.31 -3.73 0.62
N ALA A 86 4.06 -3.88 1.07
CA ALA A 86 3.07 -4.72 0.41
C ALA A 86 2.66 -4.19 -0.98
N LYS A 87 2.53 -2.88 -1.12
CA LYS A 87 2.19 -2.23 -2.39
C LYS A 87 3.26 -2.44 -3.45
N ALA A 88 4.53 -2.32 -3.08
CA ALA A 88 5.66 -2.47 -4.00
C ALA A 88 5.96 -3.93 -4.33
N SER A 89 5.79 -4.85 -3.37
CA SER A 89 6.09 -6.28 -3.57
C SER A 89 4.93 -7.09 -4.14
N GLY A 90 3.69 -6.60 -4.03
CA GLY A 90 2.48 -7.38 -4.31
C GLY A 90 2.25 -8.56 -3.36
N ARG A 91 2.96 -8.60 -2.20
CA ARG A 91 2.93 -9.69 -1.22
C ARG A 91 2.30 -9.26 0.08
N PRO A 92 1.74 -10.20 0.86
CA PRO A 92 1.25 -9.89 2.19
C PRO A 92 2.40 -9.51 3.13
N VAL A 93 2.20 -8.44 3.89
CA VAL A 93 3.11 -7.95 4.92
C VAL A 93 2.45 -8.09 6.28
N ALA A 94 3.16 -8.64 7.25
CA ALA A 94 2.66 -8.75 8.61
C ALA A 94 3.04 -7.53 9.46
N LEU A 95 2.09 -7.03 10.25
CA LEU A 95 2.24 -5.90 11.16
C LEU A 95 2.06 -6.41 12.58
N VAL A 96 3.05 -6.23 13.45
CA VAL A 96 3.03 -6.70 14.84
C VAL A 96 2.96 -5.53 15.80
N CYS A 97 1.91 -5.43 16.60
CA CYS A 97 1.79 -4.44 17.65
C CYS A 97 1.37 -5.03 19.00
N THR A 98 1.61 -4.26 20.06
CA THR A 98 1.13 -4.58 21.40
C THR A 98 -0.37 -4.27 21.52
N SER A 99 -0.92 -4.45 22.71
CA SER A 99 -2.33 -4.20 23.01
C SER A 99 -2.61 -2.72 23.28
N GLY A 100 -3.89 -2.37 23.30
CA GLY A 100 -4.36 -1.03 23.62
C GLY A 100 -4.39 -0.12 22.40
N THR A 101 -3.97 1.14 22.55
CA THR A 101 -4.01 2.17 21.48
C THR A 101 -3.04 1.89 20.33
N ALA A 102 -2.03 1.05 20.50
CA ALA A 102 -1.16 0.60 19.44
C ALA A 102 -1.95 0.06 18.24
N LEU A 103 -2.91 -0.81 18.50
CA LEU A 103 -3.82 -1.34 17.49
C LEU A 103 -4.64 -0.24 16.80
N ALA A 104 -5.11 0.74 17.55
CA ALA A 104 -5.91 1.85 17.00
C ALA A 104 -5.08 2.74 16.05
N ASN A 105 -3.79 2.91 16.31
CA ASN A 105 -2.89 3.67 15.44
C ASN A 105 -2.66 3.01 14.07
N TYR A 106 -2.89 1.71 13.92
CA TYR A 106 -2.84 1.04 12.61
C TYR A 106 -4.07 1.34 11.74
N TYR A 107 -5.17 1.83 12.33
CA TYR A 107 -6.44 1.94 11.63
C TYR A 107 -6.40 2.78 10.35
N PRO A 108 -5.74 3.95 10.29
CA PRO A 108 -5.65 4.71 9.04
C PRO A 108 -5.05 3.91 7.87
N ALA A 109 -3.97 3.17 8.12
CA ALA A 109 -3.35 2.32 7.12
C ALA A 109 -4.24 1.11 6.74
N VAL A 110 -5.01 0.57 7.68
CA VAL A 110 -5.98 -0.51 7.41
C VAL A 110 -7.08 -0.02 6.46
N ILE A 111 -7.62 1.19 6.67
CA ILE A 111 -8.63 1.78 5.78
C ILE A 111 -8.05 2.04 4.38
N GLU A 112 -6.85 2.59 4.30
CA GLU A 112 -6.15 2.79 3.01
C GLU A 112 -5.90 1.45 2.32
N ALA A 113 -5.43 0.42 3.05
CA ALA A 113 -5.16 -0.91 2.51
C ALA A 113 -6.43 -1.61 2.00
N GLU A 114 -7.55 -1.47 2.72
CA GLU A 114 -8.85 -2.02 2.29
C GLU A 114 -9.27 -1.41 0.97
N THR A 115 -9.23 -0.08 0.89
CA THR A 115 -9.65 0.65 -0.31
C THR A 115 -8.65 0.45 -1.46
N SER A 116 -7.34 0.41 -1.17
CA SER A 116 -6.26 0.21 -2.15
C SER A 116 -6.05 -1.27 -2.51
N ARG A 117 -6.75 -2.21 -1.85
CA ARG A 117 -6.63 -3.65 -2.09
C ARG A 117 -5.21 -4.16 -1.83
N VAL A 118 -4.59 -3.65 -0.75
CA VAL A 118 -3.23 -4.02 -0.36
C VAL A 118 -3.29 -5.08 0.74
N PRO A 119 -2.57 -6.22 0.60
CA PRO A 119 -2.63 -7.31 1.56
C PRO A 119 -1.81 -7.00 2.81
N LEU A 120 -2.46 -6.67 3.92
CA LEU A 120 -1.85 -6.51 5.24
C LEU A 120 -2.37 -7.57 6.21
N ILE A 121 -1.50 -8.08 7.08
CA ILE A 121 -1.85 -9.04 8.13
C ILE A 121 -1.50 -8.42 9.48
N VAL A 122 -2.50 -7.85 10.15
CA VAL A 122 -2.32 -7.26 11.49
C VAL A 122 -2.30 -8.37 12.54
N LEU A 123 -1.23 -8.45 13.31
CA LEU A 123 -1.01 -9.37 14.41
C LEU A 123 -0.92 -8.58 15.71
N SER A 124 -2.02 -8.50 16.45
CA SER A 124 -2.07 -7.76 17.71
C SER A 124 -1.87 -8.68 18.93
N GLY A 125 -0.99 -8.29 19.82
CA GLY A 125 -0.91 -8.92 21.15
C GLY A 125 -2.06 -8.45 22.05
N ASP A 126 -2.63 -9.35 22.86
CA ASP A 126 -3.73 -9.04 23.76
C ASP A 126 -3.56 -9.70 25.12
N ARG A 127 -4.35 -9.26 26.09
CA ARG A 127 -4.48 -9.98 27.37
C ARG A 127 -5.29 -11.24 27.17
N PRO A 128 -5.02 -12.28 27.97
CA PRO A 128 -5.84 -13.49 27.96
C PRO A 128 -7.26 -13.16 28.45
N PRO A 129 -8.27 -13.97 28.08
CA PRO A 129 -9.68 -13.67 28.33
C PRO A 129 -10.01 -13.36 29.81
N GLN A 130 -9.31 -14.00 30.76
CA GLN A 130 -9.51 -13.78 32.19
C GLN A 130 -9.08 -12.38 32.70
N LEU A 131 -8.37 -11.59 31.89
CA LEU A 131 -7.95 -10.23 32.24
C LEU A 131 -8.69 -9.15 31.42
N GLN A 132 -9.53 -9.54 30.46
CA GLN A 132 -10.30 -8.61 29.65
C GLN A 132 -11.50 -8.06 30.43
N GLY A 133 -11.83 -6.79 30.21
CA GLY A 133 -12.97 -6.12 30.85
C GLY A 133 -12.79 -5.82 32.35
N LEU A 134 -11.62 -6.07 32.93
CA LEU A 134 -11.35 -5.87 34.37
C LEU A 134 -10.53 -4.63 34.70
N GLY A 135 -10.33 -3.71 33.72
CA GLY A 135 -9.53 -2.50 33.90
C GLY A 135 -8.02 -2.74 33.97
N ALA A 136 -7.53 -3.86 33.45
CA ALA A 136 -6.10 -4.11 33.37
C ALA A 136 -5.41 -3.00 32.55
N PRO A 137 -4.23 -2.53 32.95
CA PRO A 137 -3.53 -1.44 32.23
C PRO A 137 -3.32 -1.79 30.74
N GLN A 138 -3.48 -0.80 29.86
CA GLN A 138 -3.25 -0.92 28.40
C GLN A 138 -4.11 -2.05 27.80
N THR A 139 -5.36 -2.16 28.20
CA THR A 139 -6.34 -3.13 27.70
C THR A 139 -7.52 -2.38 27.09
N THR A 140 -7.91 -2.79 25.90
CA THR A 140 -9.10 -2.32 25.22
C THR A 140 -9.79 -3.51 24.56
N ASP A 141 -11.04 -3.35 24.12
CA ASP A 141 -11.69 -4.37 23.32
C ASP A 141 -11.04 -4.39 21.93
N GLN A 142 -10.32 -5.46 21.63
CA GLN A 142 -9.63 -5.67 20.35
C GLN A 142 -10.42 -6.58 19.40
N LEU A 143 -11.55 -7.14 19.89
CA LEU A 143 -12.35 -8.03 19.07
C LEU A 143 -13.03 -7.26 17.95
N LYS A 144 -12.66 -7.60 16.70
CA LYS A 144 -13.18 -6.92 15.50
C LYS A 144 -12.95 -5.40 15.51
N ALA A 145 -11.85 -4.92 16.09
CA ALA A 145 -11.56 -3.49 16.25
C ALA A 145 -11.60 -2.70 14.94
N TYR A 146 -11.35 -3.34 13.80
CA TYR A 146 -11.40 -2.70 12.47
C TYR A 146 -12.75 -2.86 11.75
N GLY A 147 -13.75 -3.48 12.37
CA GLY A 147 -15.10 -3.63 11.81
C GLY A 147 -15.09 -4.32 10.44
N SER A 148 -15.69 -3.64 9.46
CA SER A 148 -15.79 -4.11 8.06
C SER A 148 -14.55 -3.81 7.20
N HIS A 149 -13.56 -3.08 7.74
CA HIS A 149 -12.36 -2.70 6.98
C HIS A 149 -11.33 -3.82 6.85
N VAL A 150 -11.59 -5.00 7.42
CA VAL A 150 -10.75 -6.19 7.26
C VAL A 150 -11.51 -7.32 6.58
N ARG A 151 -10.83 -8.08 5.72
CA ARG A 151 -11.39 -9.24 5.01
C ARG A 151 -11.76 -10.37 5.96
N SER A 152 -11.00 -10.53 7.05
CA SER A 152 -11.29 -11.50 8.09
C SER A 152 -10.75 -11.03 9.44
N PHE A 153 -11.38 -11.52 10.50
CA PHE A 153 -10.91 -11.38 11.87
C PHE A 153 -10.83 -12.77 12.54
N ARG A 154 -9.75 -13.01 13.29
CA ARG A 154 -9.60 -14.22 14.10
C ARG A 154 -9.04 -13.90 15.48
N ALA A 155 -9.74 -14.33 16.52
CA ALA A 155 -9.21 -14.42 17.87
C ALA A 155 -8.51 -15.79 18.03
N MET A 156 -7.23 -15.75 18.39
CA MET A 156 -6.44 -16.96 18.67
C MET A 156 -6.69 -17.46 20.10
N PRO A 157 -6.52 -18.75 20.37
CA PRO A 157 -6.49 -19.24 21.74
C PRO A 157 -5.19 -18.82 22.45
N THR A 158 -5.18 -18.82 23.78
CA THR A 158 -3.93 -18.73 24.55
C THR A 158 -3.00 -19.89 24.15
N PRO A 159 -1.72 -19.62 23.82
CA PRO A 159 -0.80 -20.63 23.31
C PRO A 159 -0.66 -21.85 24.21
N ARG A 160 -0.68 -23.04 23.59
CA ARG A 160 -0.39 -24.33 24.23
C ARG A 160 0.39 -25.18 23.22
N GLY A 161 1.32 -26.00 23.72
CA GLY A 161 2.25 -26.80 22.90
C GLY A 161 1.69 -28.13 22.39
N ARG A 162 0.37 -28.35 22.42
CA ARG A 162 -0.20 -29.60 21.92
C ARG A 162 -0.22 -29.61 20.39
N ASP A 163 0.00 -30.78 19.80
CA ASP A 163 0.04 -30.95 18.32
C ASP A 163 -1.16 -30.32 17.60
N ARG A 164 -2.36 -30.48 18.16
CA ARG A 164 -3.56 -29.87 17.57
C ARG A 164 -3.58 -28.33 17.63
N ASP A 165 -2.96 -27.75 18.67
CA ASP A 165 -2.91 -26.29 18.85
C ASP A 165 -1.86 -25.70 17.86
N ILE A 166 -0.77 -26.41 17.64
CA ILE A 166 0.25 -26.08 16.60
C ILE A 166 -0.36 -26.21 15.20
N ALA A 167 -1.10 -27.29 14.92
CA ALA A 167 -1.80 -27.47 13.66
C ALA A 167 -2.84 -26.35 13.42
N PHE A 168 -3.55 -25.94 14.49
CA PHE A 168 -4.48 -24.82 14.43
C PHE A 168 -3.77 -23.50 14.13
N ALA A 169 -2.60 -23.22 14.76
CA ALA A 169 -1.82 -22.01 14.50
C ALA A 169 -1.41 -21.93 13.02
N ARG A 170 -0.94 -23.04 12.44
CA ARG A 170 -0.62 -23.13 11.01
C ARG A 170 -1.83 -22.89 10.12
N GLN A 171 -2.96 -23.54 10.44
CA GLN A 171 -4.19 -23.32 9.68
C GLN A 171 -4.63 -21.85 9.72
N ALA A 172 -4.61 -21.23 10.91
CA ALA A 172 -4.99 -19.82 11.08
C ALA A 172 -4.07 -18.87 10.28
N ALA A 173 -2.75 -19.14 10.25
CA ALA A 173 -1.79 -18.40 9.47
C ALA A 173 -2.08 -18.50 7.97
N ARG A 174 -2.31 -19.70 7.46
CA ARG A 174 -2.67 -19.94 6.06
C ARG A 174 -3.96 -19.24 5.67
N GLU A 175 -5.00 -19.37 6.50
CA GLU A 175 -6.28 -18.69 6.25
C GLU A 175 -6.13 -17.17 6.24
N ALA A 176 -5.30 -16.59 7.14
CA ALA A 176 -5.01 -15.16 7.16
C ALA A 176 -4.32 -14.70 5.86
N VAL A 177 -3.31 -15.44 5.39
CA VAL A 177 -2.61 -15.13 4.13
C VAL A 177 -3.56 -15.23 2.94
N LEU A 178 -4.34 -16.30 2.84
CA LEU A 178 -5.30 -16.47 1.75
C LEU A 178 -6.38 -15.39 1.74
N ALA A 179 -6.90 -15.02 2.91
CA ALA A 179 -7.87 -13.95 3.04
C ALA A 179 -7.28 -12.58 2.66
N ALA A 180 -6.01 -12.34 3.02
CA ALA A 180 -5.32 -11.10 2.65
C ALA A 180 -5.07 -10.99 1.14
N LEU A 181 -4.69 -12.08 0.49
CA LEU A 181 -4.43 -12.11 -0.95
C LEU A 181 -5.71 -12.12 -1.79
N GLY A 182 -6.80 -12.65 -1.25
CA GLY A 182 -8.04 -12.86 -1.99
C GLY A 182 -7.95 -14.01 -3.02
N PRO A 183 -9.07 -14.38 -3.65
CA PRO A 183 -9.17 -15.59 -4.49
C PRO A 183 -8.47 -15.46 -5.85
N THR A 184 -8.02 -14.27 -6.24
CA THR A 184 -7.35 -14.03 -7.53
C THR A 184 -5.84 -14.19 -7.46
N ALA A 185 -5.28 -14.42 -6.28
CA ALA A 185 -3.84 -14.52 -6.12
C ALA A 185 -3.29 -15.85 -6.66
N THR A 186 -2.39 -15.76 -7.62
CA THR A 186 -1.57 -16.90 -8.06
C THR A 186 -0.37 -17.00 -7.11
N LEU A 187 -0.42 -17.94 -6.18
CA LEU A 187 0.72 -18.22 -5.32
C LEU A 187 1.74 -19.07 -6.08
N ALA A 188 2.94 -18.56 -6.24
CA ALA A 188 4.04 -19.41 -6.68
C ALA A 188 4.34 -20.46 -5.59
N PRO A 189 4.52 -21.74 -5.95
CA PRO A 189 4.83 -22.78 -4.98
C PRO A 189 6.14 -22.45 -4.26
N TYR A 190 6.11 -22.53 -2.92
CA TYR A 190 7.32 -22.43 -2.12
C TYR A 190 8.23 -23.61 -2.44
N ARG A 191 9.42 -23.33 -2.92
CA ARG A 191 10.49 -24.33 -3.02
C ARG A 191 11.38 -24.16 -1.81
N GLU A 192 11.46 -25.19 -0.96
CA GLU A 192 12.53 -25.21 0.06
C GLU A 192 13.87 -24.98 -0.65
N PRO A 193 14.69 -24.03 -0.17
CA PRO A 193 16.06 -23.93 -0.68
C PRO A 193 16.72 -25.30 -0.53
N ALA A 194 17.35 -25.79 -1.59
CA ALA A 194 18.07 -27.04 -1.52
C ALA A 194 19.02 -26.99 -0.31
N PRO A 195 19.10 -28.05 0.52
CA PRO A 195 20.01 -28.06 1.65
C PRO A 195 21.40 -27.69 1.11
N ALA A 196 22.03 -26.71 1.74
CA ALA A 196 23.38 -26.32 1.39
C ALA A 196 24.18 -27.61 1.34
N LYS A 197 24.72 -27.97 0.17
CA LYS A 197 25.63 -29.12 0.07
C LYS A 197 26.72 -28.83 1.08
N GLU A 198 26.79 -29.63 2.16
CA GLU A 198 27.93 -29.64 3.04
C GLU A 198 29.15 -29.86 2.15
N GLY A 199 29.92 -28.79 1.97
CA GLY A 199 31.15 -28.85 1.19
C GLY A 199 32.00 -29.89 1.82
N LEU A 200 32.25 -30.97 1.07
CA LEU A 200 33.35 -31.87 1.34
C LEU A 200 34.57 -31.00 1.65
N ARG A 201 34.97 -30.98 2.92
CA ARG A 201 36.30 -30.50 3.29
C ARG A 201 37.28 -31.50 2.67
N GLU A 202 37.72 -31.24 1.43
CA GLU A 202 38.92 -31.83 0.91
C GLU A 202 40.07 -31.35 1.80
N SER A 203 40.65 -32.30 2.48
CA SER A 203 41.92 -32.17 3.18
C SER A 203 42.99 -31.73 2.17
N ALA A 204 43.34 -30.45 2.19
CA ALA A 204 44.52 -29.97 1.52
C ALA A 204 45.74 -30.43 2.32
N THR A 205 46.32 -31.53 1.88
CA THR A 205 47.68 -31.94 2.19
C THR A 205 48.64 -30.88 1.67
N THR A 206 49.50 -30.48 2.57
CA THR A 206 50.72 -29.70 2.41
C THR A 206 51.46 -29.92 1.07
N GLY A 207 51.61 -28.85 0.31
CA GLY A 207 52.60 -28.73 -0.78
C GLY A 207 53.30 -27.39 -0.66
N VAL A 208 54.53 -27.47 -0.14
CA VAL A 208 55.52 -26.39 -0.13
C VAL A 208 55.91 -26.08 -1.57
N LEU A 209 55.84 -24.83 -2.00
CA LEU A 209 56.70 -24.28 -3.03
C LEU A 209 57.00 -22.79 -2.74
N GLU A 210 58.30 -22.55 -2.74
CA GLU A 210 58.98 -21.29 -2.50
C GLU A 210 58.77 -20.25 -3.60
N GLY A 211 58.86 -18.98 -3.19
CA GLY A 211 59.57 -17.95 -3.94
C GLY A 211 58.76 -16.94 -4.74
N THR A 212 58.68 -15.76 -4.32
CA THR A 212 59.42 -14.56 -4.73
C THR A 212 58.68 -13.28 -4.35
N ASP A 213 59.47 -12.38 -3.82
CA ASP A 213 59.27 -10.99 -3.44
C ASP A 213 58.29 -10.12 -4.27
N SER A 214 57.47 -9.32 -3.60
CA SER A 214 57.54 -7.87 -3.80
C SER A 214 56.78 -7.12 -2.72
N ALA A 215 57.53 -6.31 -2.01
CA ALA A 215 57.08 -5.39 -0.97
C ALA A 215 56.38 -4.15 -1.53
N VAL A 216 55.75 -3.41 -0.59
CA VAL A 216 55.30 -2.00 -0.55
C VAL A 216 53.77 -1.90 -0.31
N ALA A 217 53.21 -1.32 0.71
CA ALA A 217 53.64 -0.41 1.76
C ALA A 217 52.54 -0.41 2.85
N ALA A 218 52.96 -0.59 4.08
CA ALA A 218 52.15 -0.22 5.26
C ALA A 218 52.56 1.18 5.71
N ALA A 219 51.61 2.04 5.91
CA ALA A 219 51.72 3.28 6.67
C ALA A 219 50.28 3.73 7.03
N SER A 220 49.91 4.11 8.16
CA SER A 220 50.49 4.31 9.49
C SER A 220 49.33 4.67 10.39
N LEU A 221 49.12 3.93 11.45
CA LEU A 221 48.27 4.30 12.57
C LEU A 221 49.00 5.32 13.43
N GLY A 222 48.47 6.58 13.45
CA GLY A 222 48.94 7.64 14.34
C GLY A 222 48.10 7.68 15.61
N LYS A 223 48.74 7.40 16.72
CA LYS A 223 48.27 7.61 18.08
C LYS A 223 48.26 9.09 18.41
N HIS A 224 47.20 9.60 19.02
CA HIS A 224 47.22 10.75 19.95
C HIS A 224 46.28 10.41 21.09
N ALA A 225 46.81 10.07 22.22
CA ALA A 225 47.21 10.83 23.40
C ALA A 225 46.04 11.45 24.15
N ALA A 226 45.84 10.88 25.33
CA ALA A 226 44.98 11.36 26.41
C ALA A 226 45.43 12.74 26.91
N VAL A 227 44.49 13.61 27.19
CA VAL A 227 44.69 14.79 28.07
C VAL A 227 43.66 14.74 29.20
N SER A 228 44.20 14.87 30.36
CA SER A 228 43.71 14.74 31.68
C SER A 228 42.62 15.76 32.09
N ALA A 229 41.86 15.32 33.06
CA ALA A 229 40.91 16.05 33.89
C ALA A 229 41.35 17.42 34.40
N GLY A 230 40.43 18.37 34.35
CA GLY A 230 40.47 19.61 35.09
C GLY A 230 39.08 19.86 35.67
N SER A 231 38.97 19.72 36.97
CA SER A 231 37.82 20.01 37.81
C SER A 231 37.53 21.51 37.86
N GLY A 232 36.26 21.90 37.68
CA GLY A 232 35.78 23.24 37.89
C GLY A 232 34.28 23.26 38.18
N SER A 233 33.95 23.12 39.45
CA SER A 233 32.65 23.30 40.05
C SER A 233 32.23 24.77 39.97
N ALA A 234 31.07 25.06 39.39
CA ALA A 234 30.30 26.27 39.72
C ALA A 234 28.82 25.92 39.67
N ALA A 235 28.25 25.71 40.84
CA ALA A 235 26.83 25.63 41.08
C ALA A 235 26.27 27.06 41.05
N LEU A 236 25.18 27.26 40.32
CA LEU A 236 24.27 28.39 40.48
C LEU A 236 22.97 27.89 41.10
N PRO A 237 22.38 28.70 42.03
CA PRO A 237 21.30 28.24 42.90
C PRO A 237 19.96 28.24 42.19
N MET A 238 19.18 27.21 42.42
CA MET A 238 17.74 27.18 42.13
C MET A 238 16.98 27.93 43.21
N ASP A 239 16.19 28.86 42.82
CA ASP A 239 15.22 29.52 43.67
C ASP A 239 13.83 28.87 43.44
N PRO A 240 13.17 28.36 44.48
CA PRO A 240 11.84 27.79 44.37
C PRO A 240 10.79 28.81 44.76
N ALA A 241 9.79 29.01 43.94
CA ALA A 241 8.50 29.60 44.24
C ALA A 241 8.10 30.81 43.39
N ALA A 242 7.31 30.51 42.37
CA ALA A 242 6.25 31.43 41.93
C ALA A 242 5.06 30.61 41.41
N THR A 243 4.23 30.18 42.38
CA THR A 243 2.88 29.66 42.11
C THR A 243 2.00 30.88 41.85
N VAL A 244 1.62 31.09 40.60
CA VAL A 244 0.55 32.04 40.24
C VAL A 244 -0.75 31.27 40.21
N ALA A 245 -1.54 31.41 41.25
CA ALA A 245 -2.93 31.00 41.28
C ALA A 245 -3.79 32.01 40.54
N LEU A 246 -4.50 31.55 39.51
CA LEU A 246 -5.62 32.24 38.92
C LEU A 246 -6.91 31.89 39.66
N PRO A 247 -7.77 32.82 39.99
CA PRO A 247 -9.00 32.54 40.71
C PRO A 247 -10.04 31.91 39.81
N MET A 248 -10.59 30.79 40.24
CA MET A 248 -11.80 30.18 39.69
C MET A 248 -13.00 30.90 40.26
N ASP A 249 -13.84 31.45 39.42
CA ASP A 249 -15.16 31.98 39.76
C ASP A 249 -16.20 30.89 39.57
N PRO A 250 -16.94 30.47 40.61
CA PRO A 250 -17.95 29.45 40.45
C PRO A 250 -19.33 30.12 40.34
N ALA A 251 -19.84 30.31 39.13
CA ALA A 251 -21.29 30.37 38.86
C ALA A 251 -21.59 30.83 37.43
N ALA A 252 -21.79 29.89 36.54
CA ALA A 252 -22.67 30.07 35.38
C ALA A 252 -23.29 28.71 34.98
N THR A 253 -24.36 28.40 35.68
CA THR A 253 -25.27 27.32 35.27
C THR A 253 -26.10 27.81 34.09
N VAL A 254 -25.82 27.36 32.89
CA VAL A 254 -26.68 27.57 31.74
C VAL A 254 -27.65 26.41 31.70
N ALA A 255 -28.91 26.68 32.00
CA ALA A 255 -30.06 25.76 31.89
C ALA A 255 -30.34 25.49 30.40
N MET A 256 -30.36 24.23 30.02
CA MET A 256 -30.95 23.79 28.75
C MET A 256 -32.46 23.69 28.94
N PRO A 257 -33.29 24.09 27.97
CA PRO A 257 -34.73 23.95 28.05
C PRO A 257 -35.14 22.49 27.82
N ALA A 258 -35.94 21.98 28.76
CA ALA A 258 -36.62 20.71 28.65
C ALA A 258 -37.75 20.83 27.58
N ASN A 259 -37.69 19.97 26.58
CA ASN A 259 -38.85 19.74 25.71
C ASN A 259 -39.69 18.62 26.30
N SER A 260 -40.82 19.00 26.80
CA SER A 260 -41.91 18.14 27.24
C SER A 260 -42.80 17.74 26.04
N ALA A 261 -43.38 16.57 26.14
CA ALA A 261 -44.57 16.04 25.57
C ALA A 261 -44.36 14.83 24.65
N ILE A 262 -44.34 13.67 25.27
CA ILE A 262 -44.86 12.46 24.64
C ILE A 262 -46.15 12.12 25.40
N ALA A 263 -47.25 12.23 24.71
CA ALA A 263 -48.57 11.88 25.18
C ALA A 263 -48.75 10.36 25.22
N ASP A 264 -49.31 9.86 26.29
CA ASP A 264 -49.76 8.50 26.51
C ASP A 264 -50.76 8.03 25.42
N ALA A 265 -50.51 6.86 24.87
CA ALA A 265 -51.49 6.06 24.14
C ALA A 265 -51.62 4.67 24.81
N PRO A 266 -52.85 4.13 24.92
CA PRO A 266 -53.18 3.04 25.83
C PRO A 266 -52.73 1.67 25.32
N ALA A 267 -52.28 0.83 26.29
CA ALA A 267 -52.06 -0.59 26.12
C ALA A 267 -53.42 -1.27 25.89
N ASP A 268 -53.58 -2.00 24.78
CA ASP A 268 -54.32 -3.24 24.61
C ASP A 268 -54.55 -3.55 23.12
N ALA A 269 -53.69 -4.40 22.55
CA ALA A 269 -54.05 -5.27 21.43
C ALA A 269 -53.03 -6.41 21.33
N PRO A 270 -53.45 -7.66 21.02
CA PRO A 270 -52.65 -8.85 21.16
C PRO A 270 -51.58 -9.00 20.04
N ALA A 271 -50.45 -9.52 20.44
CA ALA A 271 -49.36 -9.90 19.55
C ALA A 271 -49.89 -10.85 18.43
N ARG A 272 -49.76 -10.41 17.21
CA ARG A 272 -49.77 -11.28 16.02
C ARG A 272 -48.40 -11.23 15.40
N ASP A 273 -47.91 -12.40 15.10
CA ASP A 273 -46.64 -12.65 14.43
C ASP A 273 -46.54 -11.82 13.12
N ALA A 274 -45.73 -10.77 13.16
CA ALA A 274 -45.38 -9.94 12.02
C ALA A 274 -43.96 -10.29 11.49
N ALA A 275 -43.72 -11.57 11.24
CA ALA A 275 -42.45 -12.02 10.68
C ALA A 275 -42.53 -12.37 9.18
N ASP A 276 -43.73 -12.48 8.60
CA ASP A 276 -43.89 -12.95 7.23
C ASP A 276 -44.38 -11.89 6.19
N ASP A 277 -44.72 -10.68 6.62
CA ASP A 277 -45.29 -9.67 5.69
C ASP A 277 -44.25 -8.61 5.20
N PHE A 278 -42.98 -8.72 5.60
CA PHE A 278 -41.94 -7.74 5.17
C PHE A 278 -41.14 -8.16 3.94
N VAL A 279 -41.39 -9.33 3.37
CA VAL A 279 -40.64 -9.84 2.19
C VAL A 279 -41.35 -9.50 0.87
N GLY A 280 -42.62 -9.04 0.92
CA GLY A 280 -43.44 -8.82 -0.27
C GLY A 280 -43.52 -7.39 -0.81
N ALA A 281 -43.17 -6.38 -0.03
CA ALA A 281 -43.40 -4.98 -0.40
C ALA A 281 -42.20 -4.15 -0.85
N ALA A 282 -40.98 -4.73 -0.78
CA ALA A 282 -39.73 -4.05 -1.20
C ALA A 282 -39.24 -4.46 -2.60
N ALA A 283 -40.03 -5.27 -3.33
CA ALA A 283 -39.61 -5.81 -4.63
C ALA A 283 -40.20 -5.08 -5.85
N GLU A 284 -41.06 -4.10 -5.69
CA GLU A 284 -41.75 -3.46 -6.83
C GLU A 284 -41.33 -2.03 -7.16
N GLU A 285 -40.45 -1.36 -6.40
CA GLU A 285 -40.01 0.01 -6.71
C GLU A 285 -38.54 0.16 -7.10
N ALA A 286 -37.80 -0.93 -7.34
CA ALA A 286 -36.34 -0.88 -7.70
C ALA A 286 -36.07 -1.10 -9.19
N ASP A 287 -37.02 -0.82 -10.09
CA ASP A 287 -36.94 -1.22 -11.50
C ASP A 287 -36.48 -0.11 -12.46
N SER A 288 -35.58 0.78 -12.08
CA SER A 288 -35.11 1.81 -13.02
C SER A 288 -33.62 1.94 -13.26
N PHE A 289 -32.72 1.18 -12.61
CA PHE A 289 -31.31 1.19 -12.99
C PHE A 289 -30.57 -0.05 -12.48
N GLN A 290 -30.50 -1.11 -13.30
CA GLN A 290 -29.66 -2.26 -12.98
C GLN A 290 -28.45 -2.30 -13.90
N PRO A 291 -27.21 -2.30 -13.34
CA PRO A 291 -26.01 -2.52 -14.15
C PRO A 291 -26.09 -3.91 -14.81
N VAL A 292 -25.71 -3.96 -16.08
CA VAL A 292 -25.79 -5.15 -16.91
C VAL A 292 -24.45 -5.90 -16.84
N PHE A 293 -24.49 -7.15 -16.44
CA PHE A 293 -23.32 -8.04 -16.42
C PHE A 293 -23.44 -9.11 -17.51
N PHE A 294 -22.28 -9.58 -17.97
CA PHE A 294 -22.18 -10.75 -18.83
C PHE A 294 -21.81 -11.97 -17.96
N ASN A 295 -22.55 -13.06 -18.10
CA ASN A 295 -22.17 -14.34 -17.47
C ASN A 295 -21.09 -15.06 -18.31
N GLU A 296 -20.59 -16.20 -17.81
CA GLU A 296 -19.59 -17.00 -18.52
C GLU A 296 -20.08 -17.51 -19.90
N ALA A 297 -21.39 -17.55 -20.12
CA ALA A 297 -21.99 -17.91 -21.41
C ALA A 297 -22.17 -16.70 -22.34
N GLY A 298 -21.87 -15.49 -21.86
CA GLY A 298 -21.99 -14.25 -22.64
C GLY A 298 -23.35 -13.63 -22.68
N ASP A 299 -24.29 -14.10 -21.84
CA ASP A 299 -25.61 -13.51 -21.74
C ASP A 299 -25.56 -12.26 -20.83
N ILE A 300 -26.35 -11.26 -21.18
CA ILE A 300 -26.56 -10.09 -20.34
C ILE A 300 -27.39 -10.52 -19.13
N VAL A 301 -26.80 -10.45 -17.95
CA VAL A 301 -27.48 -10.77 -16.69
C VAL A 301 -27.76 -9.48 -15.94
N ASN A 302 -29.02 -9.23 -15.61
CA ASN A 302 -29.38 -8.12 -14.75
C ASN A 302 -28.76 -8.33 -13.36
N TYR A 303 -27.98 -7.37 -12.93
CA TYR A 303 -27.33 -7.42 -11.62
C TYR A 303 -28.32 -7.09 -10.52
N ASN A 304 -28.61 -8.07 -9.67
CA ASN A 304 -29.29 -7.81 -8.40
C ASN A 304 -28.21 -7.73 -7.28
N PRO A 305 -27.95 -6.54 -6.71
CA PRO A 305 -26.91 -6.38 -5.69
C PRO A 305 -27.15 -7.26 -4.45
N ASN A 306 -28.40 -7.58 -4.12
CA ASN A 306 -28.74 -8.39 -2.96
C ASN A 306 -28.55 -9.91 -3.19
N VAL A 307 -28.70 -10.39 -4.42
CA VAL A 307 -28.49 -11.80 -4.75
C VAL A 307 -27.01 -12.12 -4.99
N GLN A 308 -26.23 -11.17 -5.50
CA GLN A 308 -24.80 -11.37 -5.74
C GLN A 308 -23.91 -11.15 -4.52
N VAL A 309 -24.40 -10.57 -3.41
CA VAL A 309 -23.59 -10.49 -2.18
C VAL A 309 -23.17 -11.88 -1.69
N ALA A 310 -23.99 -12.90 -1.84
CA ALA A 310 -23.64 -14.27 -1.48
C ALA A 310 -22.65 -14.92 -2.47
N SER A 311 -22.74 -14.66 -3.77
CA SER A 311 -21.81 -15.19 -4.78
C SER A 311 -20.53 -14.35 -4.87
N ARG A 312 -20.54 -13.08 -4.48
CA ARG A 312 -19.36 -12.22 -4.32
C ARG A 312 -18.50 -12.55 -3.12
N ALA A 313 -19.01 -13.29 -2.14
CA ALA A 313 -18.18 -13.82 -1.07
C ALA A 313 -16.97 -14.62 -1.60
N CYS A 314 -17.01 -15.07 -2.85
CA CYS A 314 -15.92 -15.78 -3.53
C CYS A 314 -14.98 -14.88 -4.33
N MET A 315 -15.26 -13.59 -4.50
CA MET A 315 -14.45 -12.66 -5.30
C MET A 315 -13.78 -11.57 -4.45
N HIS A 316 -13.32 -11.94 -3.26
CA HIS A 316 -12.57 -11.02 -2.42
C HIS A 316 -11.20 -10.73 -3.03
N LEU A 317 -10.99 -9.47 -3.43
CA LEU A 317 -9.68 -8.96 -3.77
C LEU A 317 -8.79 -8.88 -2.53
N ALA A 318 -7.50 -8.72 -2.72
CA ALA A 318 -6.55 -8.48 -1.64
C ALA A 318 -7.01 -7.35 -0.71
N GLY A 319 -6.63 -7.46 0.54
CA GLY A 319 -6.97 -6.46 1.56
C GLY A 319 -6.48 -6.88 2.95
N PRO A 320 -6.66 -6.03 3.96
CA PRO A 320 -6.15 -6.30 5.30
C PRO A 320 -6.94 -7.38 6.01
N VAL A 321 -6.26 -8.09 6.91
CA VAL A 321 -6.84 -9.05 7.87
C VAL A 321 -6.32 -8.78 9.28
N HIS A 322 -7.05 -9.21 10.31
CA HIS A 322 -6.66 -9.03 11.71
C HIS A 322 -6.68 -10.36 12.46
N VAL A 323 -5.56 -10.68 13.12
CA VAL A 323 -5.40 -11.84 14.00
C VAL A 323 -4.99 -11.36 15.39
N ASN A 324 -5.82 -11.61 16.40
CA ASN A 324 -5.62 -11.17 17.77
C ASN A 324 -5.10 -12.31 18.64
N PHE A 325 -3.96 -12.11 19.31
CA PHE A 325 -3.25 -13.12 20.08
C PHE A 325 -3.31 -12.82 21.58
N PRO A 326 -4.07 -13.57 22.36
CA PRO A 326 -4.05 -13.48 23.80
C PRO A 326 -2.82 -14.21 24.38
N PHE A 327 -1.94 -13.48 25.06
CA PHE A 327 -0.77 -14.03 25.74
C PHE A 327 -0.89 -13.91 27.25
N ASP A 328 -0.62 -15.02 27.95
CA ASP A 328 -0.49 -15.07 29.37
C ASP A 328 0.98 -14.91 29.82
N ALA A 329 1.18 -14.59 31.11
CA ALA A 329 2.53 -14.47 31.63
C ALA A 329 3.13 -15.88 31.92
N PRO A 330 4.43 -16.05 31.78
CA PRO A 330 5.45 -15.12 31.31
C PRO A 330 5.43 -14.90 29.81
N LEU A 331 5.58 -13.63 29.39
CA LEU A 331 5.43 -13.22 27.97
C LEU A 331 6.60 -13.59 27.08
N LYS A 332 7.80 -13.78 27.67
CA LYS A 332 9.01 -14.12 26.91
C LYS A 332 8.97 -15.61 26.55
N PRO A 333 8.93 -15.97 25.25
CA PRO A 333 9.01 -17.36 24.82
C PRO A 333 10.43 -17.93 25.00
N ASP A 334 10.52 -19.25 25.16
CA ASP A 334 11.78 -19.98 25.22
C ASP A 334 12.01 -20.76 23.93
N PHE A 335 12.65 -20.12 22.95
CA PHE A 335 13.01 -20.76 21.68
C PHE A 335 14.21 -21.69 21.80
N ALA A 336 15.09 -21.50 22.80
CA ALA A 336 16.27 -22.34 23.00
C ALA A 336 15.90 -23.70 23.54
N GLY A 337 14.91 -23.74 24.45
CA GLY A 337 14.42 -24.98 25.05
C GLY A 337 13.36 -25.71 24.22
N ALA A 338 12.84 -25.09 23.18
CA ALA A 338 11.81 -25.66 22.32
C ALA A 338 12.41 -26.49 21.18
N ASP A 339 11.89 -27.71 20.95
CA ASP A 339 12.28 -28.54 19.80
C ASP A 339 11.58 -28.05 18.52
N LEU A 340 12.13 -27.01 17.91
CA LEU A 340 11.61 -26.44 16.67
C LEU A 340 11.69 -27.41 15.47
N GLN A 341 12.60 -28.40 15.51
CA GLN A 341 12.69 -29.43 14.45
C GLN A 341 11.57 -30.45 14.58
N ALA A 342 11.23 -30.85 15.82
CA ALA A 342 10.08 -31.71 16.07
C ALA A 342 8.79 -31.03 15.62
N MET A 343 8.66 -29.73 15.85
CA MET A 343 7.54 -28.93 15.36
C MET A 343 7.44 -28.94 13.83
N GLN A 344 8.55 -28.81 13.10
CA GLN A 344 8.55 -28.88 11.63
C GLN A 344 8.17 -30.27 11.13
N ARG A 345 8.63 -31.33 11.78
CA ARG A 345 8.25 -32.73 11.47
C ARG A 345 6.76 -32.97 11.74
N ALA A 346 6.27 -32.55 12.90
CA ALA A 346 4.85 -32.64 13.27
C ALA A 346 3.95 -31.87 12.29
N ALA A 347 4.39 -30.73 11.79
CA ALA A 347 3.66 -29.96 10.81
C ALA A 347 3.56 -30.68 9.46
N ARG A 348 4.63 -31.36 9.01
CA ARG A 348 4.60 -32.20 7.80
C ARG A 348 3.63 -33.36 7.94
N ASP A 349 3.64 -34.01 9.09
CA ASP A 349 2.74 -35.14 9.39
C ASP A 349 1.28 -34.71 9.52
N CYS A 350 1.00 -33.57 10.15
CA CYS A 350 -0.35 -33.00 10.24
C CYS A 350 -0.88 -32.59 8.86
N PHE A 351 -0.04 -32.08 7.99
CA PHE A 351 -0.41 -31.73 6.61
C PHE A 351 -0.74 -32.98 5.80
N ALA A 352 0.02 -34.07 5.97
CA ALA A 352 -0.23 -35.35 5.33
C ALA A 352 -1.53 -36.00 5.83
N LEU A 353 -1.89 -35.86 7.09
CA LEU A 353 -3.15 -36.35 7.68
C LEU A 353 -4.36 -35.53 7.21
N GLY A 354 -4.23 -34.21 7.08
CA GLY A 354 -5.26 -33.33 6.52
C GLY A 354 -5.53 -33.60 5.04
N ALA A 355 -4.51 -33.97 4.28
CA ALA A 355 -4.62 -34.31 2.86
C ALA A 355 -5.38 -35.63 2.62
N ARG A 356 -5.54 -36.50 3.60
CA ARG A 356 -6.33 -37.75 3.45
C ARG A 356 -7.83 -37.52 3.29
N ASN A 357 -8.34 -36.38 3.71
CA ASN A 357 -9.76 -36.01 3.59
C ASN A 357 -10.05 -35.06 2.41
N ALA A 358 -9.03 -34.50 1.80
CA ALA A 358 -9.17 -33.78 0.54
C ALA A 358 -8.62 -34.69 -0.56
N SER A 359 -9.39 -34.95 -1.59
CA SER A 359 -9.01 -35.74 -2.77
C SER A 359 -7.86 -35.13 -3.60
N ILE A 360 -7.02 -34.33 -2.98
CA ILE A 360 -5.84 -33.66 -3.53
C ILE A 360 -4.63 -34.30 -2.85
N ALA A 361 -4.26 -35.50 -3.30
CA ALA A 361 -3.00 -36.11 -2.95
C ALA A 361 -1.90 -35.43 -3.77
N ALA A 362 -1.17 -34.50 -3.16
CA ALA A 362 0.14 -34.15 -3.67
C ALA A 362 1.04 -35.39 -3.50
N LYS A 363 1.24 -36.15 -4.55
CA LYS A 363 2.34 -37.12 -4.64
C LYS A 363 3.63 -36.31 -4.67
N ASP A 364 4.59 -36.69 -3.84
CA ASP A 364 5.98 -36.26 -3.89
C ASP A 364 6.35 -34.92 -3.23
N GLY A 365 5.70 -34.56 -2.11
CA GLY A 365 6.19 -33.40 -1.32
C GLY A 365 6.12 -32.04 -2.03
N ALA A 366 5.50 -31.99 -3.22
CA ALA A 366 5.16 -30.77 -3.89
C ALA A 366 4.07 -30.05 -3.09
N LEU A 367 4.28 -28.78 -2.75
CA LEU A 367 3.23 -27.89 -2.28
C LEU A 367 2.06 -27.97 -3.26
N LEU A 368 0.85 -28.02 -2.73
CA LEU A 368 -0.37 -27.87 -3.49
C LEU A 368 -0.17 -26.75 -4.51
N ASP A 369 -0.11 -27.14 -5.79
CA ASP A 369 -0.49 -26.25 -6.85
C ASP A 369 -2.00 -26.04 -6.70
N LEU A 370 -2.35 -25.08 -5.87
CA LEU A 370 -3.68 -24.48 -5.94
C LEU A 370 -3.65 -23.76 -7.28
N GLY A 371 -3.87 -24.53 -8.34
CA GLY A 371 -4.17 -23.97 -9.65
C GLY A 371 -5.14 -22.82 -9.47
N PRO A 372 -5.20 -21.84 -10.35
CA PRO A 372 -5.93 -20.61 -10.13
C PRO A 372 -7.28 -20.92 -9.50
N LEU A 373 -7.48 -20.47 -8.25
CA LEU A 373 -8.77 -20.55 -7.54
C LEU A 373 -9.88 -19.80 -8.29
N VAL A 374 -9.47 -19.05 -9.30
CA VAL A 374 -10.28 -18.49 -10.36
C VAL A 374 -9.82 -19.18 -11.63
N GLY A 375 -10.73 -19.67 -12.42
CA GLY A 375 -10.44 -20.09 -13.78
C GLY A 375 -9.59 -19.03 -14.49
N PRO A 376 -8.90 -19.36 -15.56
CA PRO A 376 -7.97 -18.47 -16.24
C PRO A 376 -8.59 -17.08 -16.30
N ALA A 377 -7.87 -16.05 -15.84
CA ALA A 377 -8.34 -14.68 -15.69
C ALA A 377 -9.28 -14.38 -16.85
N GLY A 378 -10.59 -14.38 -16.56
CA GLY A 378 -11.58 -14.77 -17.53
C GLY A 378 -11.56 -13.88 -18.75
N THR A 379 -11.16 -14.44 -19.85
CA THR A 379 -11.46 -13.84 -21.15
C THR A 379 -12.97 -13.82 -21.32
N LEU A 380 -13.48 -12.80 -21.95
CA LEU A 380 -14.89 -12.67 -22.27
C LEU A 380 -15.33 -13.79 -23.23
N SER A 381 -16.58 -14.19 -23.11
CA SER A 381 -17.18 -15.04 -24.14
C SER A 381 -17.18 -14.34 -25.50
N GLN A 382 -17.17 -15.12 -26.57
CA GLN A 382 -17.23 -14.56 -27.93
C GLN A 382 -18.49 -13.71 -28.16
N ALA A 383 -19.62 -14.09 -27.53
CA ALA A 383 -20.87 -13.32 -27.63
C ALA A 383 -20.76 -11.93 -26.94
N SER A 384 -20.07 -11.87 -25.79
CA SER A 384 -19.79 -10.60 -25.10
C SER A 384 -18.87 -9.72 -25.94
N VAL A 385 -17.80 -10.28 -26.48
CA VAL A 385 -16.90 -9.56 -27.38
C VAL A 385 -17.66 -8.98 -28.58
N GLU A 386 -18.47 -9.77 -29.26
CA GLU A 386 -19.29 -9.31 -30.39
C GLU A 386 -20.29 -8.23 -30.02
N ALA A 387 -20.86 -8.30 -28.80
CA ALA A 387 -21.76 -7.26 -28.30
C ALA A 387 -21.01 -5.93 -28.08
N ILE A 388 -19.83 -5.98 -27.48
CA ILE A 388 -18.99 -4.79 -27.29
C ILE A 388 -18.46 -4.27 -28.63
N GLU A 389 -18.01 -5.15 -29.54
CA GLU A 389 -17.60 -4.76 -30.89
C GLU A 389 -18.72 -4.02 -31.65
N ARG A 390 -19.99 -4.49 -31.54
CA ARG A 390 -21.15 -3.76 -32.12
C ARG A 390 -21.37 -2.40 -31.50
N LEU A 391 -21.10 -2.27 -30.17
CA LEU A 391 -21.17 -0.98 -29.47
C LEU A 391 -20.12 -0.03 -29.97
N LEU A 392 -18.88 -0.47 -30.07
CA LEU A 392 -17.74 0.33 -30.55
C LEU A 392 -17.84 0.67 -32.04
N TRP A 393 -18.49 -0.20 -32.83
CA TRP A 393 -18.51 -0.13 -34.30
C TRP A 393 -19.04 1.19 -34.85
N LYS A 394 -20.01 1.82 -34.20
CA LYS A 394 -20.68 3.03 -34.71
C LYS A 394 -20.35 4.30 -33.95
N ARG A 395 -19.57 4.21 -32.90
CA ARG A 395 -19.39 5.30 -31.93
C ARG A 395 -17.93 5.65 -31.73
N PRO A 396 -17.61 6.96 -31.67
CA PRO A 396 -16.29 7.40 -31.23
C PRO A 396 -16.00 6.87 -29.82
N SER A 397 -14.90 6.14 -29.70
CA SER A 397 -14.60 5.38 -28.47
C SER A 397 -13.18 5.64 -28.01
N LEU A 398 -12.98 5.65 -26.69
CA LEU A 398 -11.65 5.77 -26.08
C LEU A 398 -11.53 4.89 -24.82
N VAL A 399 -10.30 4.78 -24.33
CA VAL A 399 -9.97 4.09 -23.09
C VAL A 399 -9.52 5.10 -22.04
N PHE A 400 -10.06 5.01 -20.84
CA PHE A 400 -9.45 5.60 -19.63
C PHE A 400 -8.66 4.52 -18.91
N ALA A 401 -7.35 4.70 -18.79
CA ALA A 401 -6.48 3.80 -18.05
C ALA A 401 -6.08 4.44 -16.72
N GLY A 402 -6.62 3.93 -15.63
CA GLY A 402 -6.31 4.35 -14.27
C GLY A 402 -5.37 3.40 -13.53
N GLU A 403 -5.18 3.59 -12.22
CA GLU A 403 -4.40 2.68 -11.35
C GLU A 403 -4.93 1.24 -11.46
N GLY A 404 -4.05 0.27 -11.68
CA GLY A 404 -4.41 -1.14 -11.85
C GLY A 404 -4.75 -1.53 -13.29
N SER A 405 -4.42 -0.72 -14.29
CA SER A 405 -4.60 -1.07 -15.70
C SER A 405 -3.61 -2.13 -16.16
N CYS A 406 -2.35 -2.04 -15.76
CA CYS A 406 -1.32 -3.07 -15.98
C CYS A 406 -0.25 -3.00 -14.89
N GLU A 407 0.47 -4.11 -14.71
CA GLU A 407 1.54 -4.25 -13.71
C GLU A 407 2.92 -4.35 -14.36
N THR A 408 2.98 -4.76 -15.62
CA THR A 408 4.24 -4.97 -16.34
C THR A 408 4.23 -4.29 -17.71
N VAL A 409 5.42 -4.00 -18.23
CA VAL A 409 5.60 -3.47 -19.59
C VAL A 409 5.02 -4.42 -20.63
N ALA A 410 5.14 -5.73 -20.43
CA ALA A 410 4.57 -6.72 -21.36
C ALA A 410 3.04 -6.65 -21.42
N GLU A 411 2.38 -6.49 -20.27
CA GLU A 411 0.92 -6.28 -20.22
C GLU A 411 0.51 -4.95 -20.89
N ALA A 412 1.27 -3.90 -20.64
CA ALA A 412 1.05 -2.61 -21.27
C ALA A 412 1.12 -2.69 -22.81
N GLU A 413 2.11 -3.42 -23.35
CA GLU A 413 2.23 -3.64 -24.80
C GLU A 413 1.07 -4.46 -25.38
N GLU A 414 0.53 -5.45 -24.66
CA GLU A 414 -0.66 -6.18 -25.10
C GLU A 414 -1.90 -5.27 -25.13
N ILE A 415 -2.09 -4.43 -24.11
CA ILE A 415 -3.17 -3.45 -24.07
C ILE A 415 -3.06 -2.48 -25.24
N LEU A 416 -1.86 -1.99 -25.51
CA LEU A 416 -1.63 -1.06 -26.63
C LEU A 416 -1.78 -1.74 -27.99
N ALA A 417 -1.35 -3.00 -28.14
CA ALA A 417 -1.57 -3.75 -29.38
C ALA A 417 -3.08 -3.89 -29.68
N TRP A 418 -3.89 -4.15 -28.68
CA TRP A 418 -5.35 -4.16 -28.79
C TRP A 418 -5.91 -2.77 -29.12
N ALA A 419 -5.45 -1.72 -28.44
CA ALA A 419 -5.89 -0.36 -28.69
C ALA A 419 -5.54 0.11 -30.11
N ARG A 420 -4.32 -0.20 -30.61
CA ARG A 420 -3.89 0.08 -31.98
C ARG A 420 -4.78 -0.62 -33.01
N LYS A 421 -5.11 -1.91 -32.78
CA LYS A 421 -6.02 -2.67 -33.67
C LYS A 421 -7.38 -2.00 -33.83
N LEU A 422 -7.92 -1.44 -32.76
CA LEU A 422 -9.23 -0.77 -32.74
C LEU A 422 -9.14 0.74 -32.93
N SER A 423 -7.94 1.31 -33.00
CA SER A 423 -7.67 2.77 -33.08
C SER A 423 -8.28 3.55 -31.91
N LEU A 424 -8.11 3.06 -30.69
CA LEU A 424 -8.65 3.65 -29.47
C LEU A 424 -7.59 4.57 -28.82
N PRO A 425 -7.84 5.88 -28.67
CA PRO A 425 -7.00 6.71 -27.82
C PRO A 425 -7.05 6.20 -26.38
N VAL A 426 -5.91 6.20 -25.70
CA VAL A 426 -5.76 5.75 -24.32
C VAL A 426 -5.36 6.93 -23.45
N LEU A 427 -6.31 7.44 -22.68
CA LEU A 427 -6.08 8.51 -21.73
C LEU A 427 -5.43 7.88 -20.49
N ALA A 428 -4.11 8.02 -20.40
CA ALA A 428 -3.30 7.27 -19.43
C ALA A 428 -3.01 8.10 -18.18
N ASP A 429 -3.61 7.69 -17.04
CA ASP A 429 -3.27 8.20 -15.72
C ASP A 429 -1.79 7.91 -15.41
N PRO A 430 -1.06 8.77 -14.67
CA PRO A 430 0.32 8.50 -14.29
C PRO A 430 0.49 7.19 -13.50
N LEU A 431 -0.56 6.72 -12.82
CA LEU A 431 -0.55 5.47 -12.05
C LEU A 431 -0.96 4.23 -12.87
N SER A 432 -1.28 4.40 -14.15
CA SER A 432 -1.81 3.33 -15.00
C SER A 432 -0.79 2.26 -15.41
N GLY A 433 0.51 2.55 -15.28
CA GLY A 433 1.59 1.74 -15.87
C GLY A 433 1.78 1.95 -17.38
N LEU A 434 0.88 2.68 -18.05
CA LEU A 434 0.92 2.94 -19.49
C LEU A 434 1.59 4.27 -19.84
N ARG A 435 1.62 5.23 -18.90
CA ARG A 435 2.08 6.60 -19.15
C ARG A 435 3.54 6.69 -19.62
N SER A 436 4.39 5.76 -19.19
CA SER A 436 5.82 5.73 -19.56
C SER A 436 6.08 5.33 -21.01
N ILE A 437 5.10 4.73 -21.70
CA ILE A 437 5.32 4.16 -23.04
C ILE A 437 5.12 5.23 -24.10
N ASP A 438 6.11 5.38 -25.00
CA ASP A 438 6.02 6.32 -26.12
C ASP A 438 5.24 5.71 -27.30
N ASP A 439 3.91 5.75 -27.19
CA ASP A 439 2.97 5.33 -28.23
C ASP A 439 2.07 6.50 -28.62
N PRO A 440 1.80 6.74 -29.93
CA PRO A 440 0.94 7.84 -30.36
C PRO A 440 -0.46 7.83 -29.73
N LEU A 441 -1.04 6.66 -29.46
CA LEU A 441 -2.37 6.53 -28.88
C LEU A 441 -2.41 6.82 -27.37
N ILE A 442 -1.26 6.91 -26.69
CA ILE A 442 -1.19 7.36 -25.29
C ILE A 442 -1.40 8.87 -25.26
N ILE A 443 -2.49 9.27 -24.63
CA ILE A 443 -2.85 10.67 -24.40
C ILE A 443 -2.43 11.02 -22.98
N ASP A 444 -1.24 11.57 -22.84
CA ASP A 444 -0.58 11.84 -21.56
C ASP A 444 -0.96 13.20 -20.95
N ASN A 445 -1.51 14.12 -21.76
CA ASN A 445 -2.00 15.42 -21.31
C ASN A 445 -3.52 15.52 -21.20
N TYR A 446 -4.19 14.39 -21.03
CA TYR A 446 -5.65 14.30 -21.05
C TYR A 446 -6.34 15.20 -20.01
N ASP A 447 -5.72 15.48 -18.84
CA ASP A 447 -6.29 16.37 -17.82
C ASP A 447 -6.53 17.77 -18.39
N ASN A 448 -5.53 18.34 -19.07
CA ASN A 448 -5.63 19.63 -19.72
C ASN A 448 -6.62 19.60 -20.90
N LEU A 449 -6.59 18.53 -21.69
CA LEU A 449 -7.43 18.40 -22.87
C LEU A 449 -8.92 18.22 -22.56
N CYS A 450 -9.26 17.44 -21.54
CA CYS A 450 -10.64 17.20 -21.12
C CYS A 450 -11.36 18.47 -20.64
N ALA A 451 -10.61 19.49 -20.21
CA ALA A 451 -11.15 20.79 -19.82
C ALA A 451 -11.47 21.70 -21.02
N ARG A 452 -10.93 21.44 -22.21
CA ARG A 452 -11.08 22.28 -23.40
C ARG A 452 -12.45 22.14 -24.05
N ALA A 453 -12.94 23.20 -24.67
CA ALA A 453 -14.20 23.21 -25.41
C ALA A 453 -14.14 22.41 -26.70
N ASP A 454 -12.96 22.34 -27.34
CA ASP A 454 -12.69 21.62 -28.59
C ASP A 454 -12.24 20.17 -28.39
N CYS A 455 -12.25 19.68 -27.16
CA CYS A 455 -11.96 18.29 -26.82
C CYS A 455 -12.86 17.33 -27.62
N PRO A 456 -12.30 16.33 -28.35
CA PRO A 456 -13.12 15.38 -29.09
C PRO A 456 -14.00 14.56 -28.14
N VAL A 457 -15.30 14.54 -28.42
CA VAL A 457 -16.29 13.96 -27.51
C VAL A 457 -16.45 12.47 -27.78
N PRO A 458 -16.20 11.57 -26.80
CA PRO A 458 -16.46 10.14 -26.92
C PRO A 458 -17.97 9.84 -26.75
N GLU A 459 -18.45 8.85 -27.48
CA GLU A 459 -19.76 8.24 -27.24
C GLU A 459 -19.68 6.93 -26.44
N VAL A 460 -18.48 6.30 -26.43
CA VAL A 460 -18.19 5.12 -25.62
C VAL A 460 -16.87 5.31 -24.89
N VAL A 461 -16.85 4.95 -23.61
CA VAL A 461 -15.65 4.96 -22.80
C VAL A 461 -15.46 3.58 -22.16
N ILE A 462 -14.26 3.03 -22.30
CA ILE A 462 -13.83 1.82 -21.60
C ILE A 462 -12.86 2.25 -20.50
N ARG A 463 -13.21 2.06 -19.26
CA ARG A 463 -12.35 2.37 -18.13
C ARG A 463 -11.65 1.11 -17.64
N PHE A 464 -10.33 1.13 -17.64
CA PHE A 464 -9.47 0.13 -17.02
C PHE A 464 -9.02 0.58 -15.64
N GLY A 465 -9.18 -0.29 -14.65
CA GLY A 465 -8.82 0.01 -13.27
C GLY A 465 -9.64 1.14 -12.63
N ARG A 466 -8.98 1.91 -11.75
CA ARG A 466 -9.64 2.96 -10.96
C ARG A 466 -9.95 4.22 -11.75
N TYR A 467 -10.77 5.09 -11.14
CA TYR A 467 -10.95 6.43 -11.68
C TYR A 467 -9.62 7.20 -11.75
N PRO A 468 -9.39 7.96 -12.83
CA PRO A 468 -8.17 8.76 -12.97
C PRO A 468 -8.09 9.86 -11.90
N VAL A 469 -6.86 10.33 -11.65
CA VAL A 469 -6.59 11.48 -10.75
C VAL A 469 -7.29 12.74 -11.23
N SER A 470 -7.44 12.89 -12.53
CA SER A 470 -7.96 14.06 -13.21
C SER A 470 -9.44 14.34 -12.89
N LYS A 471 -9.69 15.56 -12.38
CA LYS A 471 -11.06 16.07 -12.23
C LYS A 471 -11.68 16.48 -13.56
N SER A 472 -10.87 16.96 -14.52
CA SER A 472 -11.32 17.35 -15.85
C SER A 472 -11.87 16.17 -16.63
N ALA A 473 -11.21 14.99 -16.51
CA ALA A 473 -11.70 13.76 -17.11
C ALA A 473 -13.04 13.31 -16.50
N THR A 474 -13.17 13.38 -15.16
CA THR A 474 -14.45 13.09 -14.50
C THR A 474 -15.55 14.04 -14.94
N ALA A 475 -15.26 15.35 -15.01
CA ALA A 475 -16.20 16.36 -15.49
C ALA A 475 -16.59 16.16 -16.95
N LEU A 476 -15.67 15.67 -17.80
CA LEU A 476 -15.98 15.29 -19.19
C LEU A 476 -17.03 14.17 -19.22
N LEU A 477 -16.85 13.10 -18.42
CA LEU A 477 -17.80 12.00 -18.35
C LEU A 477 -19.18 12.46 -17.87
N GLU A 478 -19.24 13.32 -16.85
CA GLU A 478 -20.50 13.88 -16.34
C GLU A 478 -21.23 14.75 -17.37
N ARG A 479 -20.48 15.55 -18.12
CA ARG A 479 -21.00 16.45 -19.16
C ARG A 479 -21.52 15.70 -20.37
N VAL A 480 -20.73 14.71 -20.84
CA VAL A 480 -20.96 14.01 -22.11
C VAL A 480 -21.89 12.82 -21.94
N ARG A 481 -21.83 12.15 -20.79
CA ARG A 481 -22.56 10.91 -20.51
C ARG A 481 -22.42 9.86 -21.62
N PRO A 482 -21.18 9.44 -21.95
CA PRO A 482 -20.94 8.38 -22.92
C PRO A 482 -21.44 7.04 -22.35
N VAL A 483 -21.67 6.06 -23.20
CA VAL A 483 -21.82 4.67 -22.73
C VAL A 483 -20.50 4.22 -22.10
N SER A 484 -20.52 3.89 -20.83
CA SER A 484 -19.33 3.67 -20.02
C SER A 484 -19.22 2.23 -19.53
N LEU A 485 -18.11 1.57 -19.89
CA LEU A 485 -17.77 0.23 -19.46
C LEU A 485 -16.63 0.30 -18.43
N ALA A 486 -16.83 -0.25 -17.25
CA ALA A 486 -15.77 -0.40 -16.25
C ALA A 486 -15.25 -1.85 -16.27
N VAL A 487 -13.98 -2.02 -16.60
CA VAL A 487 -13.30 -3.31 -16.65
C VAL A 487 -12.44 -3.45 -15.42
N ASP A 488 -12.88 -4.24 -14.48
CA ASP A 488 -12.17 -4.57 -13.23
C ASP A 488 -12.75 -5.84 -12.63
N VAL A 489 -11.95 -6.63 -11.95
CA VAL A 489 -12.37 -7.95 -11.42
C VAL A 489 -13.49 -7.83 -10.38
N ALA A 490 -13.56 -6.74 -9.64
CA ALA A 490 -14.57 -6.56 -8.59
C ALA A 490 -14.90 -5.08 -8.28
N GLU A 491 -14.47 -4.11 -9.09
CA GLU A 491 -14.85 -2.72 -8.89
C GLU A 491 -16.30 -2.48 -9.30
N THR A 492 -17.09 -2.00 -8.37
CA THR A 492 -18.48 -1.63 -8.59
C THR A 492 -18.79 -0.25 -8.04
N ARG A 493 -17.77 0.43 -7.50
CA ARG A 493 -17.91 1.79 -6.99
C ARG A 493 -17.99 2.76 -8.15
N ASP A 494 -19.04 3.53 -8.17
CA ASP A 494 -19.31 4.51 -9.22
C ASP A 494 -19.96 5.74 -8.58
N PHE A 495 -19.13 6.59 -7.99
CA PHE A 495 -19.58 7.74 -7.19
C PHE A 495 -20.32 8.80 -8.00
N ASN A 496 -20.13 8.84 -9.32
CA ASN A 496 -20.80 9.79 -10.22
C ASN A 496 -21.90 9.16 -11.08
N ALA A 497 -22.24 7.89 -10.80
CA ALA A 497 -23.26 7.14 -11.53
C ALA A 497 -23.09 7.23 -13.06
N ALA A 498 -21.86 7.07 -13.54
CA ALA A 498 -21.49 7.21 -14.95
C ALA A 498 -21.18 5.88 -15.64
N THR A 499 -21.24 4.74 -14.93
CA THR A 499 -20.92 3.42 -15.47
C THR A 499 -22.19 2.68 -15.85
N ASP A 500 -22.35 2.35 -17.13
CA ASP A 500 -23.49 1.57 -17.64
C ASP A 500 -23.25 0.06 -17.56
N VAL A 501 -21.99 -0.38 -17.73
CA VAL A 501 -21.63 -1.81 -17.77
C VAL A 501 -20.40 -2.09 -16.91
N PHE A 502 -20.53 -3.03 -15.98
CA PHE A 502 -19.39 -3.55 -15.22
C PHE A 502 -18.96 -4.88 -15.85
N VAL A 503 -17.68 -4.96 -16.23
CA VAL A 503 -17.09 -6.14 -16.86
C VAL A 503 -16.13 -6.78 -15.86
N GLY A 504 -16.54 -7.91 -15.27
CA GLY A 504 -15.83 -8.59 -14.19
C GLY A 504 -14.61 -9.39 -14.66
N THR A 505 -13.63 -8.73 -15.27
CA THR A 505 -12.35 -9.34 -15.68
C THR A 505 -11.21 -8.33 -15.47
N THR A 506 -9.96 -8.82 -15.56
CA THR A 506 -8.81 -7.92 -15.58
C THR A 506 -8.72 -7.18 -16.92
N PRO A 507 -8.10 -5.99 -17.00
CA PRO A 507 -7.81 -5.33 -18.28
C PRO A 507 -7.10 -6.25 -19.26
N LEU A 508 -6.14 -7.05 -18.80
CA LEU A 508 -5.42 -8.03 -19.62
C LEU A 508 -6.34 -9.15 -20.12
N GLY A 509 -7.21 -9.71 -19.27
CA GLY A 509 -8.22 -10.69 -19.67
C GLY A 509 -9.19 -10.14 -20.72
N PHE A 510 -9.59 -8.88 -20.56
CA PHE A 510 -10.43 -8.16 -21.50
C PHE A 510 -9.77 -8.05 -22.87
N VAL A 511 -8.53 -7.56 -22.97
CA VAL A 511 -7.85 -7.38 -24.25
C VAL A 511 -7.49 -8.69 -24.96
N ARG A 512 -7.28 -9.77 -24.20
CA ARG A 512 -7.03 -11.13 -24.70
C ARG A 512 -8.27 -11.86 -25.21
N SER A 513 -9.44 -11.26 -25.09
CA SER A 513 -10.74 -11.88 -25.36
C SER A 513 -11.09 -12.00 -26.84
N GLY A 514 -10.21 -12.45 -27.70
CA GLY A 514 -10.55 -12.87 -29.09
C GLY A 514 -11.22 -11.84 -29.99
N TRP A 515 -10.86 -10.56 -29.85
CA TRP A 515 -11.37 -9.43 -30.63
C TRP A 515 -11.12 -9.61 -32.13
N ARG A 516 -12.17 -9.44 -32.95
CA ARG A 516 -12.13 -9.59 -34.41
C ARG A 516 -12.21 -8.25 -35.13
N ALA A 517 -12.88 -7.25 -34.54
CA ALA A 517 -13.04 -5.93 -35.14
C ALA A 517 -11.70 -5.23 -35.34
N GLU A 518 -11.66 -4.34 -36.32
CA GLU A 518 -10.57 -3.42 -36.58
C GLU A 518 -11.09 -1.97 -36.55
N GLY A 519 -10.19 -1.02 -36.31
CA GLY A 519 -10.53 0.40 -36.31
C GLY A 519 -11.09 0.84 -37.65
N ARG A 520 -12.21 1.59 -37.61
CA ARG A 520 -12.83 2.10 -38.83
C ARG A 520 -12.31 3.52 -39.13
N LYS A 521 -12.48 3.94 -40.38
CA LYS A 521 -12.08 5.27 -40.84
C LYS A 521 -12.59 6.42 -39.94
N ALA A 522 -13.80 6.31 -39.38
CA ALA A 522 -14.33 7.31 -38.46
C ALA A 522 -13.62 7.27 -37.11
N GLN A 523 -13.29 6.07 -36.60
CA GLN A 523 -12.55 5.90 -35.37
C GLN A 523 -11.09 6.35 -35.50
N HIS A 524 -10.44 6.09 -36.64
CA HIS A 524 -9.10 6.62 -36.92
C HIS A 524 -9.09 8.14 -36.83
N ARG A 525 -10.05 8.82 -37.49
CA ARG A 525 -10.14 10.29 -37.43
C ARG A 525 -10.37 10.82 -36.01
N PHE A 526 -11.14 10.10 -35.20
CA PHE A 526 -11.35 10.45 -33.82
C PHE A 526 -10.06 10.31 -33.01
N ALA A 527 -9.31 9.22 -33.20
CA ALA A 527 -8.01 9.00 -32.59
C ALA A 527 -7.00 10.07 -33.01
N ASP A 528 -6.90 10.35 -34.33
CA ASP A 528 -6.00 11.37 -34.89
C ASP A 528 -6.26 12.76 -34.27
N ALA A 529 -7.54 13.11 -34.00
CA ALA A 529 -7.88 14.36 -33.36
C ALA A 529 -7.38 14.43 -31.90
N TRP A 530 -7.49 13.34 -31.12
CA TRP A 530 -6.92 13.28 -29.79
C TRP A 530 -5.39 13.35 -29.81
N VAL A 531 -4.74 12.63 -30.72
CA VAL A 531 -3.28 12.63 -30.87
C VAL A 531 -2.78 14.02 -31.20
N ALA A 532 -3.41 14.72 -32.20
CA ALA A 532 -3.01 16.06 -32.59
C ALA A 532 -3.11 17.07 -31.43
N LEU A 533 -4.19 17.04 -30.66
CA LEU A 533 -4.34 17.90 -29.48
C LEU A 533 -3.32 17.56 -28.39
N ASN A 534 -3.03 16.29 -28.21
CA ASN A 534 -2.04 15.84 -27.23
C ASN A 534 -0.63 16.31 -27.62
N ASP A 535 -0.26 16.21 -28.91
CA ASP A 535 1.04 16.67 -29.38
C ASP A 535 1.18 18.19 -29.20
N GLU A 536 0.12 18.96 -29.46
CA GLU A 536 0.09 20.39 -29.21
C GLU A 536 0.29 20.70 -27.71
N ALA A 537 -0.39 19.98 -26.81
CA ALA A 537 -0.25 20.16 -25.37
C ALA A 537 1.15 19.75 -24.88
N ARG A 538 1.70 18.65 -25.39
CA ARG A 538 3.08 18.22 -25.10
C ARG A 538 4.09 19.31 -25.48
N LEU A 539 3.97 19.88 -26.68
CA LEU A 539 4.87 20.95 -27.11
C LEU A 539 4.82 22.17 -26.18
N ARG A 540 3.65 22.52 -25.66
CA ARG A 540 3.53 23.61 -24.67
C ARG A 540 4.27 23.30 -23.37
N ILE A 541 4.13 22.07 -22.85
CA ILE A 541 4.83 21.64 -21.64
C ILE A 541 6.35 21.58 -21.86
N LEU A 542 6.78 21.09 -23.03
CA LEU A 542 8.20 20.98 -23.39
C LEU A 542 8.84 22.33 -23.74
N ALA A 543 8.05 23.29 -24.22
CA ALA A 543 8.54 24.62 -24.63
C ALA A 543 8.73 25.57 -23.43
N VAL A 544 8.36 25.21 -22.24
CA VAL A 544 8.71 26.00 -21.05
C VAL A 544 10.22 26.00 -20.93
N GLU A 545 10.84 27.12 -21.33
CA GLU A 545 12.28 27.29 -21.27
C GLU A 545 12.76 27.24 -19.83
N TRP A 546 13.44 26.18 -19.49
CA TRP A 546 14.04 25.95 -18.18
C TRP A 546 15.17 26.94 -17.88
N ASP A 547 15.90 27.36 -18.91
CA ASP A 547 17.12 28.16 -18.81
C ASP A 547 16.86 29.64 -18.60
N GLY A 548 15.75 30.18 -19.11
CA GLY A 548 15.41 31.59 -18.97
C GLY A 548 14.80 31.96 -17.61
N VAL A 549 14.04 31.03 -17.05
CA VAL A 549 13.37 31.21 -15.75
C VAL A 549 14.29 30.80 -14.59
N ALA A 550 15.24 29.89 -14.83
CA ALA A 550 16.12 29.34 -13.81
C ALA A 550 17.17 30.30 -13.28
N THR A 551 17.41 31.44 -13.95
CA THR A 551 18.53 32.29 -13.57
C THR A 551 18.16 33.42 -12.61
N HIS A 552 16.89 33.72 -12.38
CA HIS A 552 16.56 34.94 -11.65
C HIS A 552 15.46 34.85 -10.60
N ASP A 553 14.63 33.77 -10.52
CA ASP A 553 13.49 33.90 -9.63
C ASP A 553 13.16 32.67 -8.78
N SER A 554 12.99 32.94 -7.49
CA SER A 554 12.12 32.28 -6.54
C SER A 554 10.68 32.06 -7.04
N GLU A 555 10.38 32.36 -8.29
CA GLU A 555 9.08 32.26 -8.96
C GLU A 555 8.99 31.14 -9.99
N ALA A 556 10.01 30.27 -10.08
CA ALA A 556 9.93 29.13 -10.96
C ALA A 556 8.70 28.28 -10.59
N ALA A 557 7.85 28.02 -11.58
CA ALA A 557 6.64 27.23 -11.39
C ALA A 557 7.01 25.81 -10.92
N GLU A 558 6.16 25.21 -10.10
CA GLU A 558 6.28 23.79 -9.65
C GLU A 558 6.60 22.84 -10.80
N GLY A 559 6.01 23.08 -11.98
CA GLY A 559 6.22 22.29 -13.19
C GLY A 559 7.68 22.17 -13.63
N ALA A 560 8.48 23.22 -13.44
CA ALA A 560 9.89 23.20 -13.81
C ALA A 560 10.68 22.16 -12.98
N TYR A 561 10.42 22.10 -11.69
CA TYR A 561 11.06 21.13 -10.79
C TYR A 561 10.57 19.71 -11.05
N VAL A 562 9.24 19.53 -11.25
CA VAL A 562 8.65 18.22 -11.55
C VAL A 562 9.15 17.67 -12.89
N ARG A 563 9.24 18.52 -13.91
CA ARG A 563 9.83 18.13 -15.20
C ARG A 563 11.29 17.71 -15.06
N SER A 564 12.09 18.51 -14.36
CA SER A 564 13.51 18.17 -14.11
C SER A 564 13.66 16.86 -13.35
N LEU A 565 12.80 16.62 -12.35
CA LEU A 565 12.76 15.36 -11.63
C LEU A 565 12.47 14.19 -12.56
N LEU A 566 11.42 14.29 -13.38
CA LEU A 566 11.01 13.23 -14.31
C LEU A 566 12.08 12.94 -15.36
N GLU A 567 12.76 13.98 -15.85
CA GLU A 567 13.86 13.84 -16.81
C GLU A 567 15.07 13.13 -16.18
N LEU A 568 15.45 13.51 -14.94
CA LEU A 568 16.64 12.99 -14.26
C LEU A 568 16.40 11.65 -13.55
N ALA A 569 15.16 11.27 -13.27
CA ALA A 569 14.84 10.02 -12.60
C ALA A 569 15.42 8.84 -13.41
N PRO A 570 16.17 7.93 -12.78
CA PRO A 570 16.77 6.80 -13.47
C PRO A 570 15.73 5.85 -14.06
N GLU A 571 16.05 5.24 -15.20
CA GLU A 571 15.26 4.16 -15.78
C GLU A 571 15.08 3.01 -14.77
N GLY A 572 13.86 2.46 -14.67
CA GLY A 572 13.53 1.40 -13.73
C GLY A 572 13.42 1.84 -12.26
N SER A 573 13.54 3.15 -11.98
CA SER A 573 13.29 3.71 -10.65
C SER A 573 11.79 3.87 -10.35
N CYS A 574 11.48 4.24 -9.10
CA CYS A 574 10.12 4.53 -8.67
C CYS A 574 9.96 6.02 -8.33
N LEU A 575 8.90 6.63 -8.85
CA LEU A 575 8.38 7.90 -8.38
C LEU A 575 7.16 7.62 -7.47
N PHE A 576 7.32 7.82 -6.18
CA PHE A 576 6.22 7.81 -5.24
C PHE A 576 5.71 9.23 -5.03
N SER A 577 4.42 9.47 -5.24
CA SER A 577 3.83 10.80 -5.14
C SER A 577 2.89 10.91 -3.96
N ALA A 578 3.01 11.99 -3.19
CA ALA A 578 1.99 12.39 -2.24
C ALA A 578 0.70 12.81 -2.95
N ASN A 579 -0.37 12.89 -2.19
CA ASN A 579 -1.65 13.41 -2.65
C ASN A 579 -1.63 14.94 -2.84
N SER A 580 -2.80 15.58 -2.97
CA SER A 580 -2.96 17.02 -3.14
C SER A 580 -2.35 17.52 -4.45
N MET A 581 -1.49 18.54 -4.41
CA MET A 581 -0.88 19.13 -5.62
C MET A 581 0.21 18.23 -6.21
N SER A 582 0.93 17.44 -5.40
CA SER A 582 2.03 16.60 -5.88
C SER A 582 1.60 15.64 -6.99
N ILE A 583 0.56 14.84 -6.76
CA ILE A 583 0.08 13.91 -7.78
C ILE A 583 -0.52 14.63 -9.00
N ARG A 584 -1.12 15.80 -8.80
CA ARG A 584 -1.64 16.63 -9.92
C ARG A 584 -0.52 17.21 -10.76
N ALA A 585 0.58 17.60 -10.12
CA ALA A 585 1.77 18.05 -10.83
C ALA A 585 2.37 16.91 -11.67
N VAL A 586 2.41 15.69 -11.11
CA VAL A 586 2.81 14.51 -11.91
C VAL A 586 1.87 14.32 -13.08
N ASP A 587 0.55 14.36 -12.88
CA ASP A 587 -0.44 14.17 -13.95
C ASP A 587 -0.28 15.23 -15.07
N THR A 588 -0.05 16.49 -14.70
CA THR A 588 0.11 17.58 -15.67
C THR A 588 1.45 17.53 -16.41
N PHE A 589 2.56 17.24 -15.73
CA PHE A 589 3.90 17.44 -16.26
C PHE A 589 4.63 16.14 -16.67
N TYR A 590 4.07 14.96 -16.39
CA TYR A 590 4.65 13.71 -16.84
C TYR A 590 4.30 13.46 -18.31
N VAL A 591 5.19 13.86 -19.17
CA VAL A 591 5.13 13.61 -20.60
C VAL A 591 5.78 12.26 -20.91
N LYS A 592 5.11 11.42 -21.71
CA LYS A 592 5.63 10.11 -22.16
C LYS A 592 6.95 10.29 -22.91
N ASP A 593 7.94 9.48 -22.62
CA ASP A 593 9.28 9.55 -23.23
C ASP A 593 9.89 8.17 -23.53
N GLY A 594 9.15 7.10 -23.27
CA GLY A 594 9.61 5.72 -23.46
C GLY A 594 10.49 5.20 -22.31
N LYS A 595 10.78 6.01 -21.27
CA LYS A 595 11.59 5.63 -20.14
C LYS A 595 10.75 4.89 -19.12
N PRO A 596 11.06 3.62 -18.81
CA PRO A 596 10.37 2.86 -17.76
C PRO A 596 10.51 3.53 -16.39
N LEU A 597 9.40 4.02 -15.86
CA LEU A 597 9.29 4.63 -14.54
C LEU A 597 8.05 4.07 -13.84
N ALA A 598 8.24 3.45 -12.67
CA ALA A 598 7.12 3.05 -11.82
C ALA A 598 6.57 4.27 -11.10
N VAL A 599 5.28 4.57 -11.22
CA VAL A 599 4.63 5.67 -10.48
C VAL A 599 3.64 5.09 -9.50
N MET A 600 3.79 5.44 -8.22
CA MET A 600 2.95 4.94 -7.13
C MET A 600 2.44 6.07 -6.24
N ALA A 601 1.29 5.88 -5.60
CA ALA A 601 0.71 6.82 -4.64
C ALA A 601 -0.29 6.10 -3.71
N ASN A 602 -0.65 6.72 -2.59
CA ASN A 602 -1.75 6.25 -1.72
C ASN A 602 -3.06 6.87 -2.21
N ARG A 603 -3.80 6.15 -3.06
CA ARG A 603 -5.03 6.64 -3.71
C ARG A 603 -6.31 5.98 -3.21
N GLY A 604 -6.25 5.20 -2.13
CA GLY A 604 -7.45 4.63 -1.50
C GLY A 604 -8.30 5.71 -0.85
N GLN A 605 -7.74 6.42 0.11
CA GLN A 605 -8.40 7.50 0.86
C GLN A 605 -7.90 8.90 0.47
N ASN A 606 -6.82 8.98 -0.29
CA ASN A 606 -6.18 10.26 -0.66
C ASN A 606 -5.70 11.08 0.55
N GLY A 607 -5.35 10.42 1.66
CA GLY A 607 -4.86 11.05 2.88
C GLY A 607 -3.44 11.60 2.74
N ILE A 608 -3.02 12.39 3.73
CA ILE A 608 -1.65 12.90 3.87
C ILE A 608 -0.90 12.21 5.02
N ASP A 609 -1.59 11.34 5.75
CA ASP A 609 -1.07 10.57 6.87
C ASP A 609 -0.21 9.38 6.39
N GLY A 610 0.91 9.13 7.07
CA GLY A 610 1.79 7.99 6.83
C GLY A 610 2.44 7.92 5.44
N VAL A 611 2.44 9.01 4.68
CA VAL A 611 2.90 8.99 3.28
C VAL A 611 4.42 8.88 3.18
N VAL A 612 5.17 9.49 4.11
CA VAL A 612 6.63 9.34 4.21
C VAL A 612 6.98 7.89 4.52
N SER A 613 6.30 7.31 5.52
CA SER A 613 6.50 5.91 5.93
C SER A 613 6.18 4.94 4.79
N THR A 614 5.11 5.21 4.01
CA THR A 614 4.80 4.43 2.81
C THR A 614 5.91 4.53 1.76
N ALA A 615 6.44 5.73 1.51
CA ALA A 615 7.52 5.94 0.54
C ALA A 615 8.79 5.17 0.95
N VAL A 616 9.11 5.12 2.25
CA VAL A 616 10.20 4.30 2.79
C VAL A 616 9.97 2.82 2.53
N GLY A 617 8.74 2.34 2.73
CA GLY A 617 8.36 0.95 2.43
C GLY A 617 8.52 0.61 0.95
N VAL A 618 8.04 1.47 0.07
CA VAL A 618 8.21 1.32 -1.38
C VAL A 618 9.68 1.28 -1.76
N ALA A 619 10.50 2.17 -1.19
CA ALA A 619 11.93 2.25 -1.48
C ALA A 619 12.69 0.96 -1.17
N GLN A 620 12.17 0.09 -0.30
CA GLN A 620 12.81 -1.20 -0.03
C GLN A 620 12.83 -2.14 -1.26
N HIS A 621 12.01 -1.90 -2.26
CA HIS A 621 11.86 -2.74 -3.45
C HIS A 621 12.47 -2.15 -4.72
N PHE A 622 12.96 -0.92 -4.66
CA PHE A 622 13.62 -0.24 -5.78
C PHE A 622 15.05 0.16 -5.40
N ALA A 623 15.96 0.13 -6.37
CA ALA A 623 17.33 0.62 -6.16
C ALA A 623 17.33 2.13 -5.89
N GLN A 624 16.46 2.86 -6.60
CA GLN A 624 16.23 4.28 -6.46
C GLN A 624 14.74 4.58 -6.37
N THR A 625 14.33 5.33 -5.37
CA THR A 625 12.99 5.89 -5.25
C THR A 625 13.07 7.40 -5.07
N THR A 626 12.19 8.11 -5.74
CA THR A 626 11.98 9.55 -5.51
C THR A 626 10.60 9.74 -4.91
N PHE A 627 10.52 10.46 -3.81
CA PHE A 627 9.24 10.82 -3.17
C PHE A 627 8.95 12.29 -3.37
N LEU A 628 7.96 12.60 -4.21
CA LEU A 628 7.48 13.95 -4.44
C LEU A 628 6.37 14.29 -3.43
N THR A 629 6.57 15.33 -2.61
CA THR A 629 5.65 15.68 -1.53
C THR A 629 5.50 17.17 -1.33
N GLY A 630 4.42 17.58 -0.64
CA GLY A 630 4.23 18.93 -0.12
C GLY A 630 4.55 18.99 1.38
N ASP A 631 4.65 20.21 1.90
CA ASP A 631 4.99 20.53 3.29
C ASP A 631 4.00 19.95 4.31
N PHE A 632 2.69 20.07 4.10
CA PHE A 632 1.69 19.48 4.99
C PHE A 632 1.83 17.96 5.10
N THR A 633 2.07 17.28 4.00
CA THR A 633 2.24 15.83 4.00
C THR A 633 3.49 15.41 4.75
N LEU A 634 4.61 16.11 4.50
CA LEU A 634 5.87 15.82 5.20
C LEU A 634 5.76 16.12 6.70
N LEU A 635 5.13 17.24 7.07
CA LEU A 635 4.92 17.60 8.47
C LEU A 635 4.00 16.59 9.18
N HIS A 636 2.93 16.14 8.51
CA HIS A 636 1.95 15.22 9.08
C HIS A 636 2.56 13.86 9.43
N ASP A 637 3.55 13.41 8.67
CA ASP A 637 4.27 12.15 8.88
C ASP A 637 5.77 12.38 9.09
N LEU A 638 6.11 13.44 9.87
CA LEU A 638 7.50 13.80 10.15
C LEU A 638 8.26 12.71 10.90
N SER A 639 7.55 11.93 11.74
CA SER A 639 8.10 10.77 12.44
C SER A 639 8.62 9.68 11.47
N GLY A 640 8.09 9.60 10.25
CA GLY A 640 8.58 8.69 9.20
C GLY A 640 10.05 8.92 8.81
N LEU A 641 10.61 10.12 9.09
CA LEU A 641 12.04 10.38 8.90
C LEU A 641 12.93 9.55 9.83
N ALA A 642 12.42 9.10 10.98
CA ALA A 642 13.14 8.19 11.89
C ALA A 642 13.47 6.83 11.25
N LEU A 643 12.74 6.45 10.20
CA LEU A 643 13.00 5.25 9.41
C LEU A 643 14.33 5.31 8.61
N GLN A 644 15.01 6.45 8.59
CA GLN A 644 16.38 6.56 8.08
C GLN A 644 17.30 5.48 8.67
N ARG A 645 17.21 5.27 9.99
CA ARG A 645 17.99 4.23 10.66
C ARG A 645 17.67 2.85 10.11
N GLU A 646 16.40 2.55 9.95
CA GLU A 646 15.94 1.26 9.46
C GLU A 646 16.36 1.02 8.01
N MET A 647 16.25 2.02 7.14
CA MET A 647 16.74 1.94 5.76
C MET A 647 18.23 1.61 5.69
N LEU A 648 19.06 2.22 6.54
CA LEU A 648 20.49 1.98 6.57
C LEU A 648 20.87 0.60 7.14
N LEU A 649 20.03 0.02 7.99
CA LEU A 649 20.20 -1.34 8.53
C LEU A 649 19.85 -2.42 7.50
N GLN A 650 18.87 -2.16 6.63
CA GLN A 650 18.37 -3.09 5.62
C GLN A 650 19.35 -3.17 4.43
N ARG A 651 20.45 -3.87 4.62
CA ARG A 651 21.40 -4.11 3.53
C ARG A 651 20.80 -5.11 2.54
N ARG A 652 20.51 -4.67 1.35
CA ARG A 652 20.28 -5.60 0.24
C ARG A 652 21.62 -6.22 -0.14
N GLY A 653 21.63 -7.51 -0.54
CA GLY A 653 22.78 -8.22 -1.06
C GLY A 653 23.61 -7.39 -2.10
N PRO A 654 23.99 -7.92 -3.27
CA PRO A 654 24.82 -7.20 -4.24
C PRO A 654 24.25 -5.85 -4.74
N ALA A 655 22.94 -5.61 -4.57
CA ALA A 655 22.26 -4.37 -5.01
C ALA A 655 22.45 -3.17 -4.06
N GLY A 656 23.05 -3.35 -2.88
CA GLY A 656 23.31 -2.26 -1.94
C GLY A 656 22.11 -1.85 -1.06
N THR A 657 22.26 -0.74 -0.36
CA THR A 657 21.22 -0.11 0.47
C THR A 657 20.26 0.70 -0.42
N PRO A 658 18.92 0.66 -0.18
CA PRO A 658 17.99 1.46 -0.97
C PRO A 658 18.25 2.96 -0.82
N SER A 659 17.99 3.71 -1.88
CA SER A 659 18.07 5.17 -1.93
C SER A 659 16.67 5.77 -2.07
N LEU A 660 16.36 6.74 -1.20
CA LEU A 660 15.11 7.52 -1.24
C LEU A 660 15.43 9.01 -1.25
N VAL A 661 15.16 9.70 -2.34
CA VAL A 661 15.26 11.15 -2.42
C VAL A 661 13.87 11.76 -2.22
N ILE A 662 13.68 12.46 -1.11
CA ILE A 662 12.47 13.25 -0.85
C ILE A 662 12.61 14.60 -1.55
N VAL A 663 11.73 14.91 -2.47
CA VAL A 663 11.59 16.21 -3.12
C VAL A 663 10.40 16.92 -2.50
N LEU A 664 10.68 17.86 -1.65
CA LEU A 664 9.68 18.65 -0.92
C LEU A 664 9.39 19.94 -1.69
N LEU A 665 8.19 20.07 -2.22
CA LEU A 665 7.66 21.31 -2.76
C LEU A 665 7.05 22.12 -1.61
N ASN A 666 7.86 23.00 -1.00
CA ASN A 666 7.48 23.75 0.18
C ASN A 666 6.94 25.14 -0.21
N ASN A 667 5.63 25.27 -0.17
CA ASN A 667 4.94 26.56 -0.30
C ASN A 667 4.48 27.15 1.04
N ASN A 668 4.87 26.55 2.16
CA ASN A 668 4.52 26.93 3.52
C ASN A 668 3.00 26.94 3.77
N GLY A 669 2.26 25.95 3.24
CA GLY A 669 0.83 25.84 3.52
C GLY A 669 0.00 25.08 2.54
N GLY A 670 -1.30 25.14 2.70
CA GLY A 670 -2.31 24.43 1.91
C GLY A 670 -2.58 25.06 0.55
N ALA A 671 -1.60 25.13 -0.35
CA ALA A 671 -1.72 25.80 -1.66
C ALA A 671 -2.84 25.27 -2.55
N ILE A 672 -3.25 24.02 -2.38
CA ILE A 672 -4.40 23.45 -3.14
C ILE A 672 -5.68 24.28 -2.93
N PHE A 673 -5.86 24.87 -1.76
CA PHE A 673 -7.05 25.67 -1.44
C PHE A 673 -7.14 26.97 -2.26
N ASP A 674 -6.00 27.45 -2.80
CA ASP A 674 -5.97 28.58 -3.72
C ASP A 674 -6.68 28.29 -5.07
N MET A 675 -6.80 27.00 -5.42
CA MET A 675 -7.53 26.53 -6.59
C MET A 675 -9.03 26.25 -6.32
N LEU A 676 -9.46 26.34 -5.08
CA LEU A 676 -10.82 25.98 -4.64
C LEU A 676 -11.65 27.24 -4.30
N PRO A 677 -12.99 27.12 -4.18
CA PRO A 677 -13.85 28.26 -3.81
C PRO A 677 -13.48 28.93 -2.48
N GLN A 678 -12.83 28.21 -1.58
CA GLN A 678 -12.34 28.73 -0.31
C GLN A 678 -11.33 29.89 -0.44
N ALA A 679 -10.68 30.00 -1.61
CA ALA A 679 -9.75 31.10 -1.90
C ALA A 679 -10.35 32.52 -1.68
N SER A 680 -11.67 32.63 -1.77
CA SER A 680 -12.43 33.89 -1.55
C SER A 680 -13.02 34.02 -0.15
N ALA A 681 -12.67 33.12 0.81
CA ALA A 681 -13.26 33.07 2.14
C ALA A 681 -12.53 33.97 3.16
N ASP A 682 -12.30 35.25 2.84
CA ASP A 682 -11.72 36.19 3.79
C ASP A 682 -12.67 36.50 4.96
N PRO A 683 -12.19 36.63 6.20
CA PRO A 683 -10.80 36.58 6.66
C PRO A 683 -10.31 35.16 7.06
N TYR A 684 -11.04 34.12 6.76
CA TYR A 684 -10.78 32.74 7.24
C TYR A 684 -9.68 32.04 6.45
N PHE A 685 -9.47 32.45 5.18
CA PHE A 685 -8.69 31.68 4.20
C PHE A 685 -7.25 31.41 4.66
N GLU A 686 -6.55 32.46 5.10
CA GLU A 686 -5.14 32.34 5.48
C GLU A 686 -4.97 31.43 6.71
N ARG A 687 -5.77 31.61 7.74
CA ARG A 687 -5.61 30.87 8.98
C ARG A 687 -6.11 29.43 8.92
N LEU A 688 -7.27 29.19 8.27
CA LEU A 688 -7.96 27.89 8.34
C LEU A 688 -7.63 26.98 7.16
N PHE A 689 -7.19 27.53 6.03
CA PHE A 689 -6.96 26.78 4.80
C PHE A 689 -5.51 26.82 4.34
N LEU A 690 -4.91 27.98 4.20
CA LEU A 690 -3.47 28.07 3.92
C LEU A 690 -2.65 27.59 5.13
N ALA A 691 -3.03 28.01 6.33
CA ALA A 691 -2.49 27.56 7.61
C ALA A 691 -0.95 27.43 7.61
N PRO A 692 -0.18 28.51 7.35
CA PRO A 692 1.26 28.44 7.27
C PRO A 692 1.87 27.93 8.57
N GLN A 693 2.89 27.07 8.48
CA GLN A 693 3.48 26.37 9.61
C GLN A 693 4.91 26.81 9.95
N ASP A 694 5.60 27.50 9.02
CA ASP A 694 6.97 28.03 9.18
C ASP A 694 7.99 26.96 9.63
N VAL A 695 7.85 25.71 9.16
CA VAL A 695 8.72 24.60 9.53
C VAL A 695 10.01 24.66 8.72
N ARG A 696 11.16 24.48 9.40
CA ARG A 696 12.47 24.33 8.76
C ARG A 696 12.77 22.85 8.54
N PHE A 697 12.40 22.34 7.39
CA PHE A 697 12.47 20.90 7.11
C PHE A 697 13.90 20.39 6.97
N THR A 698 14.83 21.18 6.49
CA THR A 698 16.26 20.79 6.44
C THR A 698 16.86 20.63 7.84
N GLU A 699 16.45 21.46 8.82
CA GLU A 699 16.86 21.30 10.22
C GLU A 699 16.20 20.06 10.85
N ALA A 700 14.93 19.81 10.53
CA ALA A 700 14.24 18.61 10.98
C ALA A 700 14.90 17.34 10.40
N ALA A 701 15.25 17.31 9.11
CA ALA A 701 15.98 16.23 8.48
C ALA A 701 17.34 15.97 9.13
N ALA A 702 18.08 17.04 9.44
CA ALA A 702 19.37 16.96 10.12
C ALA A 702 19.27 16.29 11.50
N ALA A 703 18.16 16.48 12.23
CA ALA A 703 17.93 15.82 13.52
C ALA A 703 17.85 14.29 13.41
N PHE A 704 17.48 13.75 12.25
CA PHE A 704 17.47 12.32 11.94
C PHE A 704 18.73 11.86 11.20
N GLY A 705 19.75 12.72 11.02
CA GLY A 705 20.96 12.39 10.29
C GLY A 705 20.76 12.29 8.78
N ILE A 706 19.72 12.91 8.23
CA ILE A 706 19.38 12.89 6.81
C ILE A 706 20.11 14.04 6.10
N PRO A 707 20.91 13.75 5.05
CA PRO A 707 21.50 14.78 4.21
C PRO A 707 20.40 15.57 3.48
N SER A 708 20.53 16.89 3.46
CA SER A 708 19.51 17.76 2.89
C SER A 708 20.08 18.97 2.18
N ALA A 709 19.32 19.51 1.23
CA ALA A 709 19.61 20.75 0.51
C ALA A 709 18.34 21.60 0.40
N SER A 710 18.46 22.92 0.59
CA SER A 710 17.40 23.87 0.26
C SER A 710 17.78 24.60 -1.03
N VAL A 711 16.87 24.62 -2.00
CA VAL A 711 17.12 25.13 -3.35
C VAL A 711 16.04 26.13 -3.78
N HIS A 712 16.45 27.12 -4.55
CA HIS A 712 15.58 28.20 -5.04
C HIS A 712 15.56 28.33 -6.57
N THR A 713 16.38 27.54 -7.27
CA THR A 713 16.45 27.55 -8.74
C THR A 713 16.44 26.13 -9.30
N VAL A 714 15.97 25.98 -10.51
CA VAL A 714 15.93 24.66 -11.21
C VAL A 714 17.34 24.09 -11.39
N GLY A 715 18.34 24.95 -11.70
CA GLY A 715 19.73 24.49 -11.83
C GLY A 715 20.30 23.94 -10.51
N ALA A 716 20.06 24.61 -9.39
CA ALA A 716 20.47 24.14 -8.07
C ALA A 716 19.71 22.83 -7.71
N PHE A 717 18.43 22.73 -8.05
CA PHE A 717 17.64 21.53 -7.86
C PHE A 717 18.23 20.33 -8.62
N ARG A 718 18.50 20.51 -9.94
CA ARG A 718 19.09 19.45 -10.78
C ARG A 718 20.40 18.95 -10.19
N SER A 719 21.30 19.85 -9.79
CA SER A 719 22.59 19.50 -9.19
C SER A 719 22.42 18.76 -7.87
N ALA A 720 21.51 19.19 -6.99
CA ALA A 720 21.24 18.54 -5.72
C ALA A 720 20.60 17.16 -5.93
N TYR A 721 19.69 17.04 -6.90
CA TYR A 721 19.03 15.77 -7.20
C TYR A 721 20.02 14.74 -7.74
N GLU A 722 20.88 15.12 -8.71
CA GLU A 722 21.94 14.25 -9.23
C GLU A 722 22.94 13.84 -8.12
N GLN A 723 23.27 14.75 -7.20
CA GLN A 723 24.15 14.44 -6.07
C GLN A 723 23.55 13.40 -5.13
N PHE A 724 22.22 13.42 -4.92
CA PHE A 724 21.57 12.53 -3.96
C PHE A 724 21.11 11.22 -4.58
N LEU A 725 21.08 11.08 -5.91
CA LEU A 725 20.81 9.81 -6.57
C LEU A 725 21.80 8.73 -6.12
N GLY A 726 21.27 7.58 -5.72
CA GLY A 726 22.07 6.44 -5.24
C GLY A 726 22.67 6.64 -3.83
N THR A 727 22.40 7.76 -3.16
CA THR A 727 22.80 7.94 -1.76
C THR A 727 22.03 6.96 -0.87
N PRO A 728 22.70 6.10 -0.09
CA PRO A 728 22.03 5.16 0.79
C PRO A 728 21.14 5.84 1.84
N GLY A 729 19.95 5.29 2.03
CA GLY A 729 18.98 5.85 2.97
C GLY A 729 18.16 6.99 2.38
N ILE A 730 17.69 7.89 3.23
CA ILE A 730 16.86 9.05 2.89
C ILE A 730 17.76 10.26 2.64
N SER A 731 17.44 11.04 1.62
CA SER A 731 17.95 12.39 1.37
C SER A 731 16.78 13.35 1.15
N LEU A 732 16.92 14.63 1.48
CA LEU A 732 15.87 15.65 1.35
C LEU A 732 16.33 16.82 0.48
N ILE A 733 15.54 17.18 -0.54
CA ILE A 733 15.67 18.42 -1.28
C ILE A 733 14.42 19.26 -1.01
N GLU A 734 14.60 20.40 -0.39
CA GLU A 734 13.54 21.37 -0.14
C GLU A 734 13.56 22.44 -1.22
N VAL A 735 12.46 22.53 -1.97
CA VAL A 735 12.21 23.54 -2.99
C VAL A 735 11.28 24.61 -2.43
N ALA A 736 11.75 25.82 -2.28
CA ALA A 736 10.92 26.93 -1.81
C ALA A 736 10.00 27.42 -2.93
N LEU A 737 8.70 27.47 -2.67
CA LEU A 737 7.67 27.91 -3.63
C LEU A 737 6.81 29.03 -3.01
N PRO A 738 6.20 29.91 -3.82
CA PRO A 738 5.26 30.90 -3.34
C PRO A 738 4.00 30.25 -2.72
N LEU A 739 3.54 30.80 -1.59
CA LEU A 739 2.35 30.34 -0.87
C LEU A 739 1.06 30.47 -1.69
N ARG A 740 0.95 31.48 -2.54
CA ARG A 740 -0.25 31.78 -3.34
C ARG A 740 0.06 31.80 -4.83
N GLY A 741 -0.97 31.90 -5.68
CA GLY A 741 -0.85 32.02 -7.14
C GLY A 741 -0.71 30.68 -7.86
N VAL A 742 -1.08 29.54 -7.23
CA VAL A 742 -1.03 28.22 -7.86
C VAL A 742 -1.85 28.18 -9.14
N ARG A 743 -3.07 28.74 -9.10
CA ARG A 743 -3.96 28.79 -10.28
C ARG A 743 -3.31 29.49 -11.46
N ASP A 744 -2.65 30.62 -11.23
CA ASP A 744 -2.02 31.41 -12.27
C ASP A 744 -0.80 30.70 -12.85
N ARG A 745 -0.04 29.99 -12.02
CA ARG A 745 1.11 29.18 -12.45
C ARG A 745 0.70 27.96 -13.29
N TYR A 746 -0.49 27.40 -13.08
CA TYR A 746 -0.99 26.28 -13.89
C TYR A 746 -1.77 26.74 -15.15
N ALA A 747 -2.30 27.97 -15.16
CA ALA A 747 -3.11 28.48 -16.27
C ALA A 747 -2.46 28.40 -17.67
N PRO A 748 -1.13 28.61 -17.85
CA PRO A 748 -0.49 28.49 -19.17
C PRO A 748 -0.58 27.08 -19.75
N TYR A 749 -0.67 26.04 -18.91
CA TYR A 749 -0.72 24.65 -19.34
C TYR A 749 -2.14 24.15 -19.63
N GLN A 750 -3.14 24.85 -19.12
CA GLN A 750 -4.56 24.51 -19.24
C GLN A 750 -5.27 25.19 -20.44
N ARG A 751 -4.57 26.02 -21.21
CA ARG A 751 -5.15 26.78 -22.34
C ARG A 751 -5.09 26.06 -23.66
#